data_305899170047eb532a40abd05209b692
#
_entry.id   305899170047eb532a40abd05209b692
#
_cell.length_a   1.000
_cell.length_b   1.000
_cell.length_c   1.000
_cell.angle_alpha   90.00
_cell.angle_beta   90.00
_cell.angle_gamma   90.00
#
_symmetry.space_group_name_H-M   'P 1'
#
loop_
_entity.id
_entity.type
_entity.pdbx_description
1 polymer ?
#
loop_
_entity_poly.entity_id
_entity_poly.type
_entity_poly.pdbx_seq_one_letter_code
_entity_poly.pdbx_strand_id
1 'polypeptide(L)'
;MFEMATGSGKTLVMAGLILECYKQGYQNFIFFVNSTSILEKTKLNFTDSVSSKYLFSENITINDENTEIKSINNLNESQTSAINIYFSTIQGLFSLFTKAKENAISIEDLRDQKLVFLADEAHHLNTETKKKLNNAEFSEKHNWESVVKLALEQNKDNLLLEFSATIPNEKSVEYKYKNLKVITYTLKEFSEDKFCKNIYSLSYENKELETRFLGACVSSLYKELLAQHHNIENFKPCILFKSERIEDSKENQERFNAFLENLSPLDLENFFNHSRNAFFKDAKNFFDERNYTPNLAAFLQTKFQKSVQINTNNEKELEKGMLLLNSLEDRDNPKRVVFSVDKLNEGWDVLNLFDIVRLKNKANKKDTTKDAQLIGRGARYYPFSYNGFKPNCIEFYQRKFELSNPLSALERLDYHAVYNSEFIAQLKNNLQNLGLGLIDGKENKEKQTIPLTPTKRFKCYYASNTKNKNKNLFTKDYTDPVRVKLQSLHVPLFAFGVREKKVDFKEENKGDTTYYILHTLNKIPINYFLKALNVKNLDFKTLKKAFKKHAFNNKVEFIKQYISPLKTNFHKNQKFDNNEVLLKLAVYIIENLKDTLLKEQDKYDVSALELKEFETHNRSLSASELEKDIPLYEWLLFKDMRKLDSDLERAFLGFINDHKEVLDKKFKEWCVLRNDHFTELKVFCNIENSPYYAQGFEPDFILFARTHSDEFLGFTCYMEAKGEHLEHFSAWKEEFLKMLENATLKSHNKKLDLKGLPFFTLHNSVVNGEFTTAFDQTFKEKEC
;
A
#
# COMPACT_ATOMS: atom_id res chain seq x y z
N MET A 1 4.33 18.76 -7.34
CA MET A 1 4.58 17.31 -7.42
C MET A 1 3.27 16.54 -7.36
N PHE A 2 3.02 15.69 -8.35
CA PHE A 2 1.88 14.79 -8.46
C PHE A 2 2.38 13.36 -8.23
N GLU A 3 2.12 12.80 -7.06
CA GLU A 3 2.43 11.42 -6.74
C GLU A 3 1.21 10.57 -7.08
N MET A 4 1.28 9.87 -8.20
CA MET A 4 0.14 9.13 -8.74
C MET A 4 0.57 7.74 -9.21
N ALA A 5 -0.21 6.72 -8.86
CA ALA A 5 0.07 5.33 -9.25
C ALA A 5 0.27 5.17 -10.77
N THR A 6 1.04 4.18 -11.17
CA THR A 6 1.11 3.80 -12.58
C THR A 6 -0.27 3.37 -13.09
N GLY A 7 -0.72 3.93 -14.20
CA GLY A 7 -2.05 3.64 -14.76
C GLY A 7 -3.22 4.44 -14.16
N SER A 8 -2.97 5.32 -13.18
CA SER A 8 -4.02 6.16 -12.58
C SER A 8 -4.36 7.42 -13.39
N GLY A 9 -3.86 7.54 -14.61
CA GLY A 9 -4.16 8.66 -15.51
C GLY A 9 -3.18 9.84 -15.43
N LYS A 10 -1.93 9.65 -14.97
CA LYS A 10 -0.90 10.72 -14.94
C LYS A 10 -0.85 11.54 -16.24
N THR A 11 -0.75 10.85 -17.38
CA THR A 11 -0.66 11.51 -18.70
C THR A 11 -1.91 12.31 -19.05
N LEU A 12 -3.09 11.84 -18.65
CA LEU A 12 -4.34 12.58 -18.81
C LEU A 12 -4.38 13.83 -17.93
N VAL A 13 -3.89 13.74 -16.68
CA VAL A 13 -3.76 14.91 -15.80
C VAL A 13 -2.77 15.92 -16.38
N MET A 14 -1.66 15.48 -16.98
CA MET A 14 -0.72 16.36 -17.70
C MET A 14 -1.43 17.08 -18.85
N ALA A 15 -2.20 16.35 -19.66
CA ALA A 15 -2.98 16.94 -20.75
C ALA A 15 -3.97 18.02 -20.25
N GLY A 16 -4.71 17.72 -19.18
CA GLY A 16 -5.60 18.71 -18.57
C GLY A 16 -4.88 19.94 -18.02
N LEU A 17 -3.70 19.75 -17.42
CA LEU A 17 -2.88 20.84 -16.90
C LEU A 17 -2.28 21.70 -18.03
N ILE A 18 -1.94 21.12 -19.18
CA ILE A 18 -1.51 21.87 -20.36
C ILE A 18 -2.63 22.84 -20.80
N LEU A 19 -3.88 22.34 -20.90
CA LEU A 19 -5.02 23.19 -21.27
C LEU A 19 -5.28 24.29 -20.23
N GLU A 20 -5.21 23.95 -18.94
CA GLU A 20 -5.41 24.94 -17.89
C GLU A 20 -4.29 25.99 -17.85
N CYS A 21 -3.03 25.58 -18.01
CA CYS A 21 -1.90 26.53 -18.11
C CYS A 21 -2.04 27.42 -19.33
N TYR A 22 -2.46 26.88 -20.48
CA TYR A 22 -2.69 27.70 -21.69
C TYR A 22 -3.78 28.75 -21.43
N LYS A 23 -4.86 28.38 -20.77
CA LYS A 23 -5.93 29.31 -20.33
C LYS A 23 -5.39 30.41 -19.39
N GLN A 24 -4.33 30.14 -18.65
CA GLN A 24 -3.63 31.11 -17.79
C GLN A 24 -2.54 31.91 -18.52
N GLY A 25 -2.45 31.77 -19.84
CA GLY A 25 -1.54 32.52 -20.71
C GLY A 25 -0.15 31.89 -20.92
N TYR A 26 0.02 30.60 -20.60
CA TYR A 26 1.23 29.85 -20.96
C TYR A 26 1.05 29.21 -22.35
N GLN A 27 1.97 29.48 -23.27
CA GLN A 27 1.92 28.93 -24.63
C GLN A 27 2.98 27.88 -24.89
N ASN A 28 4.08 27.89 -24.12
CA ASN A 28 5.26 27.07 -24.36
C ASN A 28 5.45 26.05 -23.21
N PHE A 29 5.52 24.78 -23.58
CA PHE A 29 5.65 23.64 -22.68
C PHE A 29 6.90 22.84 -23.04
N ILE A 30 7.62 22.37 -22.05
CA ILE A 30 8.76 21.46 -22.20
C ILE A 30 8.42 20.17 -21.48
N PHE A 31 8.11 19.11 -22.23
CA PHE A 31 7.93 17.78 -21.69
C PHE A 31 9.26 17.03 -21.71
N PHE A 32 9.64 16.42 -20.59
CA PHE A 32 10.85 15.61 -20.53
C PHE A 32 10.73 14.41 -19.60
N VAL A 33 11.44 13.34 -19.98
CA VAL A 33 11.43 12.06 -19.29
C VAL A 33 12.77 11.33 -19.48
N ASN A 34 13.04 10.33 -18.65
CA ASN A 34 14.30 9.58 -18.71
C ASN A 34 14.39 8.58 -19.90
N SER A 35 13.26 8.13 -20.44
CA SER A 35 13.20 7.05 -21.45
C SER A 35 12.69 7.56 -22.80
N THR A 36 13.40 7.22 -23.88
CA THR A 36 12.98 7.54 -25.26
C THR A 36 11.67 6.86 -25.63
N SER A 37 11.41 5.63 -25.16
CA SER A 37 10.16 4.92 -25.44
C SER A 37 8.94 5.58 -24.79
N ILE A 38 9.09 6.13 -23.58
CA ILE A 38 8.03 6.89 -22.90
C ILE A 38 7.84 8.23 -23.61
N LEU A 39 8.94 8.87 -24.01
CA LEU A 39 8.91 10.14 -24.75
C LEU A 39 8.07 10.03 -26.01
N GLU A 40 8.39 9.07 -26.90
CA GLU A 40 7.68 8.85 -28.16
C GLU A 40 6.21 8.50 -27.94
N LYS A 41 5.92 7.62 -26.97
CA LYS A 41 4.55 7.27 -26.61
C LYS A 41 3.74 8.49 -26.16
N THR A 42 4.32 9.33 -25.30
CA THR A 42 3.64 10.53 -24.79
C THR A 42 3.48 11.56 -25.88
N LYS A 43 4.47 11.71 -26.76
CA LYS A 43 4.38 12.58 -27.93
C LYS A 43 3.20 12.18 -28.83
N LEU A 44 3.07 10.89 -29.17
CA LEU A 44 1.93 10.40 -29.95
C LEU A 44 0.59 10.65 -29.25
N ASN A 45 0.50 10.40 -27.94
CA ASN A 45 -0.72 10.62 -27.17
C ASN A 45 -1.15 12.11 -27.13
N PHE A 46 -0.21 13.03 -27.30
CA PHE A 46 -0.48 14.48 -27.26
C PHE A 46 -0.66 15.11 -28.66
N THR A 47 -0.07 14.53 -29.68
CA THR A 47 0.02 15.22 -30.98
C THR A 47 -0.54 14.45 -32.18
N ASP A 48 -0.83 13.14 -32.00
CA ASP A 48 -1.35 12.30 -33.09
C ASP A 48 -2.84 11.99 -32.88
N SER A 49 -3.71 12.73 -33.57
CA SER A 49 -5.17 12.55 -33.49
C SER A 49 -5.67 11.20 -34.03
N VAL A 50 -4.85 10.47 -34.80
CA VAL A 50 -5.18 9.12 -35.31
C VAL A 50 -4.89 8.03 -34.25
N SER A 51 -4.06 8.36 -33.27
CA SER A 51 -3.73 7.44 -32.20
C SER A 51 -4.96 7.08 -31.35
N SER A 52 -5.20 5.79 -31.12
CA SER A 52 -6.28 5.31 -30.24
C SER A 52 -6.16 5.81 -28.79
N LYS A 53 -5.01 6.35 -28.41
CA LYS A 53 -4.71 6.90 -27.08
C LYS A 53 -4.49 8.42 -27.11
N TYR A 54 -4.96 9.09 -28.15
CA TYR A 54 -4.95 10.55 -28.23
C TYR A 54 -5.80 11.16 -27.11
N LEU A 55 -5.27 12.17 -26.41
CA LEU A 55 -5.84 12.65 -25.16
C LEU A 55 -6.63 13.95 -25.29
N PHE A 56 -6.64 14.57 -26.47
CA PHE A 56 -7.33 15.84 -26.68
C PHE A 56 -8.51 15.67 -27.65
N SER A 57 -9.39 16.65 -27.67
CA SER A 57 -10.42 16.74 -28.69
C SER A 57 -9.81 17.14 -30.05
N GLU A 58 -10.42 16.71 -31.17
CA GLU A 58 -10.04 17.14 -32.49
C GLU A 58 -10.10 18.68 -32.66
N ASN A 59 -11.08 19.30 -32.00
CA ASN A 59 -11.24 20.74 -31.94
C ASN A 59 -11.12 21.20 -30.48
N ILE A 60 -10.10 21.99 -30.20
CA ILE A 60 -9.88 22.56 -28.87
C ILE A 60 -10.28 24.03 -28.93
N THR A 61 -11.33 24.40 -28.18
CA THR A 61 -11.78 25.79 -28.04
C THR A 61 -11.52 26.26 -26.63
N ILE A 62 -10.72 27.31 -26.48
CA ILE A 62 -10.38 27.93 -25.19
C ILE A 62 -10.62 29.44 -25.31
N ASN A 63 -11.43 30.01 -24.42
CA ASN A 63 -11.84 31.43 -24.43
C ASN A 63 -12.42 31.89 -25.78
N ASP A 64 -13.26 31.04 -26.40
CA ASP A 64 -13.91 31.24 -27.70
C ASP A 64 -12.95 31.25 -28.90
N GLU A 65 -11.67 30.94 -28.72
CA GLU A 65 -10.67 30.80 -29.78
C GLU A 65 -10.32 29.33 -30.01
N ASN A 66 -10.24 28.92 -31.28
CA ASN A 66 -9.73 27.61 -31.66
C ASN A 66 -8.22 27.59 -31.53
N THR A 67 -7.72 26.56 -30.85
CA THR A 67 -6.28 26.34 -30.68
C THR A 67 -5.90 24.93 -31.09
N GLU A 68 -4.65 24.71 -31.40
CA GLU A 68 -4.10 23.41 -31.76
C GLU A 68 -2.86 23.10 -30.94
N ILE A 69 -2.54 21.80 -30.79
CA ILE A 69 -1.32 21.35 -30.12
C ILE A 69 -0.25 21.08 -31.18
N LYS A 70 0.92 21.70 -31.00
CA LYS A 70 2.06 21.55 -31.90
C LYS A 70 3.27 20.98 -31.19
N SER A 71 3.84 19.93 -31.77
CA SER A 71 5.20 19.51 -31.42
C SER A 71 6.18 20.44 -32.11
N ILE A 72 7.03 21.09 -31.34
CA ILE A 72 8.11 21.95 -31.87
C ILE A 72 9.46 21.29 -31.63
N ASN A 73 10.42 21.53 -32.56
CA ASN A 73 11.79 21.03 -32.43
C ASN A 73 12.71 22.05 -31.77
N ASN A 74 12.30 23.32 -31.76
CA ASN A 74 13.00 24.44 -31.16
C ASN A 74 11.98 25.43 -30.59
N LEU A 75 12.25 26.07 -29.45
CA LEU A 75 11.38 27.09 -28.85
C LEU A 75 11.21 28.34 -29.76
N ASN A 76 12.15 28.59 -30.68
CA ASN A 76 12.00 29.66 -31.69
C ASN A 76 10.90 29.38 -32.75
N GLU A 77 10.42 28.12 -32.83
CA GLU A 77 9.31 27.74 -33.73
C GLU A 77 7.93 27.98 -33.11
N SER A 78 7.88 28.54 -31.90
CA SER A 78 6.66 28.76 -31.15
C SER A 78 5.69 29.66 -31.86
N GLN A 79 4.41 29.28 -31.92
CA GLN A 79 3.31 30.05 -32.50
C GLN A 79 2.42 30.62 -31.40
N THR A 80 2.05 31.88 -31.50
CA THR A 80 1.29 32.59 -30.46
C THR A 80 -0.16 32.12 -30.29
N SER A 81 -0.72 31.45 -31.32
CA SER A 81 -2.09 30.91 -31.31
C SER A 81 -2.17 29.41 -31.04
N ALA A 82 -1.06 28.78 -30.67
CA ALA A 82 -0.99 27.33 -30.45
C ALA A 82 -0.40 26.97 -29.09
N ILE A 83 -0.70 25.76 -28.66
CA ILE A 83 -0.05 25.10 -27.53
C ILE A 83 1.22 24.42 -28.06
N ASN A 84 2.38 25.02 -27.79
CA ASN A 84 3.66 24.54 -28.29
C ASN A 84 4.31 23.62 -27.28
N ILE A 85 4.63 22.38 -27.67
CA ILE A 85 5.25 21.41 -26.79
C ILE A 85 6.58 20.95 -27.37
N TYR A 86 7.66 21.21 -26.65
CA TYR A 86 8.99 20.65 -26.90
C TYR A 86 9.16 19.35 -26.16
N PHE A 87 9.43 18.25 -26.87
CA PHE A 87 9.61 16.92 -26.30
C PHE A 87 11.09 16.56 -26.23
N SER A 88 11.59 16.16 -25.06
CA SER A 88 12.99 15.81 -24.87
C SER A 88 13.19 14.70 -23.85
N THR A 89 14.33 14.01 -23.93
CA THR A 89 14.84 13.27 -22.78
C THR A 89 15.55 14.23 -21.83
N ILE A 90 15.77 13.78 -20.57
CA ILE A 90 16.55 14.57 -19.60
C ILE A 90 17.95 14.92 -20.15
N GLN A 91 18.60 13.93 -20.79
CA GLN A 91 19.91 14.11 -21.43
C GLN A 91 19.83 15.09 -22.62
N GLY A 92 18.77 14.99 -23.42
CA GLY A 92 18.52 15.91 -24.55
C GLY A 92 18.34 17.34 -24.07
N LEU A 93 17.54 17.54 -23.01
CA LEU A 93 17.31 18.85 -22.40
C LEU A 93 18.61 19.44 -21.82
N PHE A 94 19.40 18.64 -21.12
CA PHE A 94 20.72 19.05 -20.64
C PHE A 94 21.62 19.50 -21.80
N SER A 95 21.68 18.70 -22.88
CA SER A 95 22.48 19.04 -24.06
C SER A 95 22.00 20.30 -24.76
N LEU A 96 20.69 20.56 -24.79
CA LEU A 96 20.09 21.78 -25.38
C LEU A 96 20.62 23.03 -24.64
N PHE A 97 20.70 23.01 -23.34
CA PHE A 97 21.05 24.18 -22.54
C PHE A 97 22.55 24.34 -22.25
N THR A 98 23.37 23.28 -22.47
CA THR A 98 24.80 23.30 -22.10
C THR A 98 25.76 23.27 -23.31
N LYS A 99 25.30 22.79 -24.47
CA LYS A 99 26.15 22.70 -25.67
C LYS A 99 25.82 23.82 -26.64
N ALA A 100 26.80 24.68 -26.93
CA ALA A 100 26.67 25.67 -27.97
C ALA A 100 26.50 24.97 -29.33
N LYS A 101 25.34 25.10 -29.96
CA LYS A 101 25.04 24.67 -31.31
C LYS A 101 24.54 25.90 -32.10
N GLU A 102 24.79 25.92 -33.39
CA GLU A 102 24.15 26.92 -34.29
C GLU A 102 22.63 26.88 -34.08
N ASN A 103 22.00 28.03 -33.81
CA ASN A 103 20.60 28.20 -33.48
C ASN A 103 20.14 27.53 -32.18
N ALA A 104 21.04 27.19 -31.24
CA ALA A 104 20.65 26.73 -29.92
C ALA A 104 20.16 27.92 -29.08
N ILE A 105 19.12 27.65 -28.29
CA ILE A 105 18.62 28.60 -27.28
C ILE A 105 19.53 28.50 -26.06
N SER A 106 20.04 29.65 -25.61
CA SER A 106 20.74 29.71 -24.33
C SER A 106 19.73 29.74 -23.14
N ILE A 107 20.20 29.44 -21.96
CA ILE A 107 19.34 29.55 -20.75
C ILE A 107 18.87 30.98 -20.54
N GLU A 108 19.71 31.98 -20.93
CA GLU A 108 19.41 33.40 -20.82
C GLU A 108 18.27 33.85 -21.74
N ASP A 109 18.09 33.19 -22.88
CA ASP A 109 17.00 33.48 -23.84
C ASP A 109 15.62 33.08 -23.27
N LEU A 110 15.57 32.32 -22.19
CA LEU A 110 14.33 31.93 -21.53
C LEU A 110 13.73 33.04 -20.63
N ARG A 111 14.44 34.16 -20.42
CA ARG A 111 14.00 35.25 -19.51
C ARG A 111 12.68 35.86 -19.92
N ASP A 112 12.48 36.00 -21.20
CA ASP A 112 11.30 36.67 -21.78
C ASP A 112 10.15 35.70 -22.08
N GLN A 113 10.34 34.42 -21.80
CA GLN A 113 9.34 33.38 -22.05
C GLN A 113 8.73 32.86 -20.76
N LYS A 114 7.42 32.63 -20.77
CA LYS A 114 6.72 31.88 -19.70
C LYS A 114 6.65 30.42 -20.10
N LEU A 115 7.33 29.57 -19.33
CA LEU A 115 7.48 28.14 -19.63
C LEU A 115 6.82 27.27 -18.57
N VAL A 116 6.20 26.18 -19.01
CA VAL A 116 5.77 25.10 -18.14
C VAL A 116 6.63 23.88 -18.41
N PHE A 117 7.39 23.44 -17.42
CA PHE A 117 8.17 22.23 -17.44
C PHE A 117 7.32 21.06 -16.90
N LEU A 118 7.18 20.01 -17.70
CA LEU A 118 6.45 18.79 -17.39
C LEU A 118 7.44 17.65 -17.28
N ALA A 119 7.76 17.23 -16.04
CA ALA A 119 8.69 16.15 -15.78
C ALA A 119 7.92 14.86 -15.48
N ASP A 120 7.96 13.87 -16.35
CA ASP A 120 7.44 12.54 -16.04
C ASP A 120 8.54 11.65 -15.46
N GLU A 121 8.15 10.68 -14.62
CA GLU A 121 9.03 9.84 -13.80
C GLU A 121 10.10 10.68 -13.04
N ALA A 122 9.63 11.77 -12.43
CA ALA A 122 10.48 12.79 -11.80
C ALA A 122 11.41 12.25 -10.67
N HIS A 123 11.18 11.05 -10.17
CA HIS A 123 12.10 10.40 -9.23
C HIS A 123 13.50 10.16 -9.83
N HIS A 124 13.63 10.12 -11.15
CA HIS A 124 14.94 10.05 -11.83
C HIS A 124 15.72 11.36 -11.80
N LEU A 125 15.07 12.49 -11.51
CA LEU A 125 15.73 13.79 -11.33
C LEU A 125 16.46 13.91 -9.99
N ASN A 126 16.08 13.10 -8.98
CA ASN A 126 16.67 13.15 -7.66
C ASN A 126 18.00 12.39 -7.63
N THR A 127 19.09 13.11 -7.43
CA THR A 127 20.47 12.59 -7.44
C THR A 127 20.78 11.66 -6.28
N GLU A 128 20.08 11.77 -5.16
CA GLU A 128 20.35 11.02 -3.94
C GLU A 128 19.80 9.58 -3.95
N THR A 129 19.03 9.20 -4.99
CA THR A 129 18.32 7.91 -5.04
C THR A 129 19.18 6.69 -5.40
N LYS A 130 20.45 6.87 -5.79
CA LYS A 130 21.34 5.77 -6.14
C LYS A 130 22.54 5.68 -5.21
N LYS A 131 22.56 4.71 -4.31
CA LYS A 131 23.66 4.41 -3.36
C LYS A 131 25.00 4.02 -3.98
N LYS A 132 25.13 3.87 -5.32
CA LYS A 132 26.34 3.49 -6.06
C LYS A 132 26.33 4.12 -7.45
N LEU A 133 26.46 5.42 -7.51
CA LEU A 133 26.89 6.08 -8.73
C LEU A 133 28.42 6.15 -8.72
N ASN A 134 29.10 5.92 -9.88
CA ASN A 134 30.48 6.32 -10.00
C ASN A 134 30.57 7.86 -10.01
N ASN A 135 31.75 8.41 -9.72
CA ASN A 135 31.92 9.85 -9.56
C ASN A 135 31.50 10.67 -10.82
N ALA A 136 31.61 10.08 -12.02
CA ALA A 136 31.22 10.71 -13.27
C ALA A 136 29.68 10.77 -13.40
N GLU A 137 28.97 9.68 -13.13
CA GLU A 137 27.50 9.65 -13.16
C GLU A 137 26.85 10.52 -12.05
N PHE A 138 27.52 10.63 -10.88
CA PHE A 138 27.09 11.52 -9.82
C PHE A 138 27.23 13.00 -10.22
N SER A 139 28.33 13.37 -10.84
CA SER A 139 28.59 14.73 -11.38
C SER A 139 27.59 15.09 -12.48
N GLU A 140 27.30 14.18 -13.41
CA GLU A 140 26.35 14.41 -14.50
C GLU A 140 24.92 14.64 -14.03
N LYS A 141 24.43 13.86 -13.07
CA LYS A 141 23.08 14.00 -12.54
C LYS A 141 22.87 15.25 -11.70
N HIS A 142 23.87 15.68 -10.92
CA HIS A 142 23.85 16.97 -10.26
C HIS A 142 23.72 18.10 -11.28
N ASN A 143 24.37 17.97 -12.43
CA ASN A 143 24.27 18.93 -13.50
C ASN A 143 22.86 18.99 -14.11
N TRP A 144 22.14 17.86 -14.26
CA TRP A 144 20.78 17.86 -14.85
C TRP A 144 19.76 18.58 -13.95
N GLU A 145 19.73 18.28 -12.66
CA GLU A 145 18.84 18.96 -11.71
C GLU A 145 19.17 20.46 -11.64
N SER A 146 20.45 20.81 -11.65
CA SER A 146 20.90 22.19 -11.63
C SER A 146 20.50 22.96 -12.90
N VAL A 147 20.59 22.34 -14.06
CA VAL A 147 20.23 22.97 -15.35
C VAL A 147 18.71 23.22 -15.42
N VAL A 148 17.88 22.26 -15.03
CA VAL A 148 16.43 22.45 -14.97
C VAL A 148 16.06 23.56 -13.98
N LYS A 149 16.74 23.62 -12.84
CA LYS A 149 16.55 24.66 -11.85
C LYS A 149 16.97 26.03 -12.36
N LEU A 150 18.12 26.13 -13.03
CA LEU A 150 18.57 27.39 -13.64
C LEU A 150 17.61 27.88 -14.72
N ALA A 151 17.10 26.97 -15.57
CA ALA A 151 16.11 27.32 -16.59
C ALA A 151 14.78 27.79 -15.95
N LEU A 152 14.34 27.14 -14.87
CA LEU A 152 13.15 27.54 -14.13
C LEU A 152 13.29 28.92 -13.50
N GLU A 153 14.47 29.25 -12.97
CA GLU A 153 14.78 30.51 -12.28
C GLU A 153 14.91 31.72 -13.25
N GLN A 154 15.01 31.50 -14.56
CA GLN A 154 15.14 32.62 -15.52
C GLN A 154 13.90 33.51 -15.56
N ASN A 155 12.73 32.96 -15.33
CA ASN A 155 11.49 33.74 -15.23
C ASN A 155 10.70 33.30 -14.01
N LYS A 156 10.29 34.25 -13.18
CA LYS A 156 9.52 34.02 -11.96
C LYS A 156 8.15 33.34 -12.19
N ASP A 157 7.62 33.47 -13.39
CA ASP A 157 6.34 32.91 -13.79
C ASP A 157 6.49 31.47 -14.34
N ASN A 158 7.72 30.96 -14.52
CA ASN A 158 7.94 29.59 -14.94
C ASN A 158 7.40 28.59 -13.91
N LEU A 159 6.83 27.48 -14.41
CA LEU A 159 6.27 26.41 -13.59
C LEU A 159 7.02 25.09 -13.85
N LEU A 160 7.26 24.33 -12.78
CA LEU A 160 7.73 22.94 -12.85
C LEU A 160 6.66 22.02 -12.26
N LEU A 161 6.10 21.16 -13.10
CA LEU A 161 5.11 20.14 -12.76
C LEU A 161 5.77 18.77 -12.82
N GLU A 162 6.02 18.17 -11.68
CA GLU A 162 6.69 16.88 -11.54
C GLU A 162 5.67 15.78 -11.29
N PHE A 163 5.79 14.66 -12.03
CA PHE A 163 4.93 13.48 -11.91
C PHE A 163 5.76 12.24 -11.60
N SER A 164 5.34 11.43 -10.67
CA SER A 164 5.96 10.14 -10.37
C SER A 164 4.97 9.16 -9.76
N ALA A 165 5.17 7.87 -10.03
CA ALA A 165 4.38 6.82 -9.38
C ALA A 165 4.85 6.55 -7.95
N THR A 166 6.12 6.78 -7.67
CA THR A 166 6.75 6.52 -6.37
C THR A 166 7.73 7.63 -6.04
N ILE A 167 7.73 8.04 -4.80
CA ILE A 167 8.76 8.91 -4.24
C ILE A 167 9.66 8.04 -3.38
N PRO A 168 10.99 8.05 -3.59
CA PRO A 168 11.90 7.30 -2.73
C PRO A 168 11.78 7.73 -1.26
N ASN A 169 11.77 6.75 -0.34
CA ASN A 169 11.66 6.98 1.11
C ASN A 169 12.97 7.49 1.74
N GLU A 170 13.73 8.28 1.02
CA GLU A 170 14.94 8.91 1.53
C GLU A 170 14.59 10.25 2.17
N LYS A 171 15.11 10.51 3.37
CA LYS A 171 14.77 11.71 4.18
C LYS A 171 14.97 13.02 3.42
N SER A 172 15.99 13.10 2.56
CA SER A 172 16.27 14.27 1.73
C SER A 172 15.21 14.51 0.67
N VAL A 173 14.77 13.44 0.00
CA VAL A 173 13.72 13.48 -1.03
C VAL A 173 12.35 13.75 -0.40
N GLU A 174 12.06 13.13 0.73
CA GLU A 174 10.86 13.42 1.52
C GLU A 174 10.80 14.89 1.94
N TYR A 175 11.93 15.44 2.41
CA TYR A 175 12.04 16.85 2.77
C TYR A 175 11.83 17.78 1.57
N LYS A 176 12.41 17.47 0.40
CA LYS A 176 12.23 18.22 -0.85
C LYS A 176 10.76 18.36 -1.22
N TYR A 177 10.00 17.25 -1.15
CA TYR A 177 8.61 17.24 -1.59
C TYR A 177 7.58 17.49 -0.48
N LYS A 178 8.01 17.65 0.77
CA LYS A 178 7.12 17.80 1.93
C LYS A 178 6.01 18.86 1.73
N ASN A 179 6.35 19.98 1.10
CA ASN A 179 5.44 21.10 0.86
C ASN A 179 5.05 21.28 -0.62
N LEU A 180 5.53 20.40 -1.51
CA LEU A 180 5.35 20.52 -2.95
C LEU A 180 4.33 19.51 -3.51
N LYS A 181 3.84 18.58 -2.72
CA LYS A 181 2.83 17.60 -3.16
C LYS A 181 1.47 18.29 -3.36
N VAL A 182 0.93 18.18 -4.57
CA VAL A 182 -0.40 18.67 -4.93
C VAL A 182 -1.42 17.55 -4.84
N ILE A 183 -1.05 16.37 -5.32
CA ILE A 183 -1.88 15.16 -5.29
C ILE A 183 -1.02 14.00 -4.78
N THR A 184 -1.60 13.18 -3.93
CA THR A 184 -1.08 11.88 -3.53
C THR A 184 -2.19 10.86 -3.77
N TYR A 185 -1.99 10.02 -4.80
CA TYR A 185 -2.88 8.92 -5.15
C TYR A 185 -2.00 7.72 -5.50
N THR A 186 -1.52 7.06 -4.44
CA THR A 186 -0.57 5.97 -4.54
C THR A 186 -1.24 4.68 -5.00
N LEU A 187 -0.45 3.65 -5.23
CA LEU A 187 -0.96 2.33 -5.62
C LEU A 187 -1.88 1.72 -4.54
N LYS A 188 -1.73 2.17 -3.29
CA LYS A 188 -2.60 1.77 -2.18
C LYS A 188 -4.04 2.25 -2.39
N GLU A 189 -4.23 3.56 -2.58
CA GLU A 189 -5.54 4.15 -2.82
C GLU A 189 -6.14 3.58 -4.12
N PHE A 190 -5.32 3.43 -5.17
CA PHE A 190 -5.72 2.86 -6.44
C PHE A 190 -6.22 1.41 -6.30
N SER A 191 -5.60 0.61 -5.44
CA SER A 191 -6.02 -0.75 -5.13
C SER A 191 -7.27 -0.80 -4.23
N GLU A 192 -7.36 0.10 -3.23
CA GLU A 192 -8.53 0.22 -2.36
C GLU A 192 -9.78 0.63 -3.16
N ASP A 193 -9.61 1.48 -4.17
CA ASP A 193 -10.68 1.88 -5.10
C ASP A 193 -10.97 0.82 -6.18
N LYS A 194 -10.40 -0.40 -6.05
CA LYS A 194 -10.64 -1.58 -6.90
C LYS A 194 -10.12 -1.48 -8.35
N PHE A 195 -9.22 -0.56 -8.67
CA PHE A 195 -8.59 -0.43 -9.99
C PHE A 195 -7.40 -1.39 -10.20
N CYS A 196 -7.16 -2.31 -9.28
CA CYS A 196 -6.15 -3.35 -9.37
C CYS A 196 -6.78 -4.74 -9.33
N LYS A 197 -6.16 -5.72 -10.02
CA LYS A 197 -6.44 -7.14 -9.82
C LYS A 197 -6.05 -7.58 -8.41
N ASN A 198 -6.68 -8.62 -7.90
CA ASN A 198 -6.21 -9.32 -6.72
C ASN A 198 -4.94 -10.12 -7.06
N ILE A 199 -3.91 -10.04 -6.23
CA ILE A 199 -2.63 -10.68 -6.49
C ILE A 199 -2.55 -11.97 -5.68
N TYR A 200 -2.28 -13.08 -6.37
CA TYR A 200 -2.13 -14.41 -5.77
C TYR A 200 -0.72 -14.94 -5.97
N SER A 201 -0.19 -15.60 -4.94
CA SER A 201 1.04 -16.39 -5.05
C SER A 201 0.71 -17.84 -5.31
N LEU A 202 1.16 -18.37 -6.45
CA LEU A 202 1.09 -19.78 -6.79
C LEU A 202 2.47 -20.40 -6.58
N SER A 203 2.62 -21.12 -5.49
CA SER A 203 3.89 -21.70 -5.05
C SER A 203 3.97 -23.17 -5.40
N TYR A 204 5.08 -23.57 -6.02
CA TYR A 204 5.36 -24.94 -6.45
C TYR A 204 6.45 -25.56 -5.57
N GLU A 205 6.20 -26.74 -5.02
CA GLU A 205 7.20 -27.50 -4.23
C GLU A 205 8.29 -28.06 -5.15
N ASN A 206 7.90 -28.45 -6.38
CA ASN A 206 8.82 -28.92 -7.40
C ASN A 206 9.61 -27.74 -8.01
N LYS A 207 10.93 -27.92 -8.18
CA LYS A 207 11.82 -26.93 -8.80
C LYS A 207 11.85 -27.00 -10.33
N GLU A 208 11.16 -27.97 -10.94
CA GLU A 208 11.07 -28.11 -12.38
C GLU A 208 10.36 -26.92 -13.03
N LEU A 209 10.91 -26.46 -14.14
CA LEU A 209 10.33 -25.33 -14.88
C LEU A 209 9.01 -25.71 -15.55
N GLU A 210 8.91 -26.95 -16.03
CA GLU A 210 7.77 -27.52 -16.74
C GLU A 210 6.48 -27.42 -15.92
N THR A 211 6.56 -27.69 -14.62
CA THR A 211 5.40 -27.55 -13.72
C THR A 211 4.88 -26.11 -13.65
N ARG A 212 5.80 -25.12 -13.66
CA ARG A 212 5.43 -23.70 -13.69
C ARG A 212 4.92 -23.26 -15.06
N PHE A 213 5.49 -23.78 -16.15
CA PHE A 213 4.99 -23.58 -17.50
C PHE A 213 3.56 -24.09 -17.61
N LEU A 214 3.31 -25.33 -17.19
CA LEU A 214 2.00 -25.93 -17.23
C LEU A 214 0.98 -25.15 -16.39
N GLY A 215 1.36 -24.79 -15.16
CA GLY A 215 0.47 -24.03 -14.27
C GLY A 215 0.05 -22.68 -14.85
N ALA A 216 0.97 -21.95 -15.49
CA ALA A 216 0.64 -20.68 -16.13
C ALA A 216 -0.25 -20.86 -17.37
N CYS A 217 0.02 -21.88 -18.19
CA CYS A 217 -0.80 -22.21 -19.37
C CYS A 217 -2.21 -22.62 -18.95
N VAL A 218 -2.36 -23.49 -17.96
CA VAL A 218 -3.66 -23.90 -17.40
C VAL A 218 -4.41 -22.70 -16.83
N SER A 219 -3.73 -21.84 -16.05
CA SER A 219 -4.31 -20.62 -15.48
C SER A 219 -4.85 -19.70 -16.57
N SER A 220 -4.04 -19.37 -17.56
CA SER A 220 -4.40 -18.48 -18.66
C SER A 220 -5.57 -19.07 -19.50
N LEU A 221 -5.54 -20.36 -19.84
CA LEU A 221 -6.61 -21.02 -20.59
C LEU A 221 -7.92 -21.07 -19.81
N TYR A 222 -7.86 -21.41 -18.51
CA TYR A 222 -9.03 -21.44 -17.65
C TYR A 222 -9.73 -20.08 -17.60
N LYS A 223 -8.98 -19.00 -17.35
CA LYS A 223 -9.53 -17.65 -17.34
C LYS A 223 -10.20 -17.28 -18.67
N GLU A 224 -9.57 -17.60 -19.78
CA GLU A 224 -10.13 -17.32 -21.11
C GLU A 224 -11.42 -18.08 -21.37
N LEU A 225 -11.44 -19.40 -21.13
CA LEU A 225 -12.63 -20.22 -21.34
C LEU A 225 -13.76 -19.87 -20.37
N LEU A 226 -13.42 -19.51 -19.12
CA LEU A 226 -14.39 -19.02 -18.15
C LEU A 226 -15.03 -17.70 -18.63
N ALA A 227 -14.25 -16.78 -19.16
CA ALA A 227 -14.76 -15.53 -19.73
C ALA A 227 -15.69 -15.79 -20.93
N GLN A 228 -15.28 -16.66 -21.85
CA GLN A 228 -16.09 -17.08 -23.02
C GLN A 228 -17.42 -17.70 -22.60
N HIS A 229 -17.41 -18.56 -21.58
CA HIS A 229 -18.61 -19.20 -21.05
C HIS A 229 -19.63 -18.18 -20.50
N HIS A 230 -19.15 -17.06 -19.99
CA HIS A 230 -19.98 -15.98 -19.47
C HIS A 230 -20.19 -14.81 -20.47
N ASN A 231 -19.97 -15.07 -21.77
CA ASN A 231 -20.14 -14.09 -22.86
C ASN A 231 -19.30 -12.83 -22.69
N ILE A 232 -18.13 -12.94 -22.05
CA ILE A 232 -17.17 -11.85 -21.96
C ILE A 232 -16.26 -11.95 -23.18
N GLU A 233 -16.48 -11.04 -24.13
CA GLU A 233 -15.75 -11.03 -25.39
C GLU A 233 -14.34 -10.48 -25.25
N ASN A 234 -13.44 -10.93 -26.12
CA ASN A 234 -12.06 -10.44 -26.27
C ASN A 234 -11.19 -10.56 -25.01
N PHE A 235 -11.53 -11.47 -24.10
CA PHE A 235 -10.75 -11.71 -22.89
C PHE A 235 -9.52 -12.58 -23.24
N LYS A 236 -8.36 -11.95 -23.39
CA LYS A 236 -7.09 -12.57 -23.77
C LYS A 236 -6.06 -12.45 -22.65
N PRO A 237 -5.98 -13.38 -21.70
CA PRO A 237 -4.97 -13.34 -20.65
C PRO A 237 -3.58 -13.65 -21.24
N CYS A 238 -2.60 -12.82 -20.86
CA CYS A 238 -1.20 -12.96 -21.26
C CYS A 238 -0.35 -13.49 -20.12
N ILE A 239 0.70 -14.25 -20.49
CA ILE A 239 1.69 -14.83 -19.57
C ILE A 239 3.03 -14.13 -19.79
N LEU A 240 3.69 -13.75 -18.68
CA LEU A 240 5.07 -13.26 -18.69
C LEU A 240 5.99 -14.28 -18.02
N PHE A 241 6.94 -14.83 -18.77
CA PHE A 241 8.04 -15.65 -18.27
C PHE A 241 9.26 -14.75 -17.99
N LYS A 242 9.62 -14.61 -16.71
CA LYS A 242 10.73 -13.77 -16.26
C LYS A 242 11.99 -14.61 -16.03
N SER A 243 13.00 -14.39 -16.87
CA SER A 243 14.35 -14.96 -16.75
C SER A 243 15.32 -13.98 -16.05
N GLU A 244 16.49 -14.48 -15.63
CA GLU A 244 17.52 -13.68 -14.99
C GLU A 244 18.43 -13.00 -16.02
N ARG A 245 18.81 -13.75 -17.06
CA ARG A 245 19.74 -13.29 -18.12
C ARG A 245 19.10 -13.44 -19.49
N ILE A 246 19.68 -12.75 -20.47
CA ILE A 246 19.22 -12.77 -21.86
C ILE A 246 19.37 -14.17 -22.46
N GLU A 247 20.49 -14.83 -22.20
CA GLU A 247 20.76 -16.20 -22.66
C GLU A 247 19.73 -17.18 -22.08
N ASP A 248 19.50 -17.13 -20.76
CA ASP A 248 18.49 -17.94 -20.07
C ASP A 248 17.08 -17.73 -20.67
N SER A 249 16.77 -16.50 -21.11
CA SER A 249 15.47 -16.19 -21.70
C SER A 249 15.23 -16.91 -23.02
N LYS A 250 16.27 -17.07 -23.85
CA LYS A 250 16.20 -17.81 -25.12
C LYS A 250 16.12 -19.32 -24.86
N GLU A 251 16.98 -19.83 -23.97
CA GLU A 251 16.99 -21.25 -23.57
C GLU A 251 15.65 -21.66 -22.96
N ASN A 252 15.09 -20.85 -22.06
CA ASN A 252 13.79 -21.10 -21.45
C ASN A 252 12.63 -21.08 -22.47
N GLN A 253 12.71 -20.24 -23.51
CA GLN A 253 11.73 -20.26 -24.60
C GLN A 253 11.81 -21.55 -25.42
N GLU A 254 13.01 -22.02 -25.74
CA GLU A 254 13.23 -23.29 -26.44
C GLU A 254 12.73 -24.47 -25.59
N ARG A 255 13.07 -24.47 -24.30
CA ARG A 255 12.59 -25.47 -23.34
C ARG A 255 11.07 -25.47 -23.20
N PHE A 256 10.45 -24.30 -23.19
CA PHE A 256 8.99 -24.16 -23.19
C PHE A 256 8.36 -24.75 -24.45
N ASN A 257 8.94 -24.53 -25.65
CA ASN A 257 8.45 -25.11 -26.89
C ASN A 257 8.58 -26.63 -26.88
N ALA A 258 9.74 -27.15 -26.47
CA ALA A 258 9.95 -28.59 -26.36
C ALA A 258 8.99 -29.23 -25.35
N PHE A 259 8.73 -28.59 -24.24
CA PHE A 259 7.73 -29.01 -23.26
C PHE A 259 6.32 -29.06 -23.86
N LEU A 260 5.88 -28.03 -24.59
CA LEU A 260 4.55 -28.00 -25.21
C LEU A 260 4.39 -29.09 -26.27
N GLU A 261 5.41 -29.31 -27.12
CA GLU A 261 5.38 -30.32 -28.16
C GLU A 261 5.21 -31.74 -27.58
N ASN A 262 5.78 -31.99 -26.41
CA ASN A 262 5.74 -33.28 -25.73
C ASN A 262 4.65 -33.40 -24.65
N LEU A 263 3.81 -32.38 -24.48
CA LEU A 263 2.77 -32.36 -23.43
C LEU A 263 1.73 -33.43 -23.66
N SER A 264 1.56 -34.32 -22.71
CA SER A 264 0.62 -35.46 -22.77
C SER A 264 -0.55 -35.29 -21.78
N PRO A 265 -1.65 -36.03 -21.97
CA PRO A 265 -2.75 -36.06 -20.98
C PRO A 265 -2.30 -36.56 -19.60
N LEU A 266 -1.29 -37.43 -19.53
CA LEU A 266 -0.74 -37.95 -18.28
C LEU A 266 -0.04 -36.83 -17.46
N ASP A 267 0.64 -35.90 -18.14
CA ASP A 267 1.28 -34.76 -17.48
C ASP A 267 0.24 -33.85 -16.83
N LEU A 268 -0.89 -33.64 -17.49
CA LEU A 268 -2.02 -32.90 -16.97
C LEU A 268 -2.68 -33.59 -15.77
N GLU A 269 -2.90 -34.88 -15.86
CA GLU A 269 -3.44 -35.69 -14.77
C GLU A 269 -2.52 -35.62 -13.55
N ASN A 270 -1.23 -35.81 -13.75
CA ASN A 270 -0.20 -35.66 -12.69
C ASN A 270 -0.19 -34.27 -12.09
N PHE A 271 -0.26 -33.24 -12.92
CA PHE A 271 -0.30 -31.83 -12.45
C PHE A 271 -1.51 -31.60 -11.55
N PHE A 272 -2.70 -31.96 -11.97
CA PHE A 272 -3.91 -31.74 -11.18
C PHE A 272 -3.95 -32.60 -9.90
N ASN A 273 -3.47 -33.85 -9.95
CA ASN A 273 -3.45 -34.72 -8.79
C ASN A 273 -2.46 -34.29 -7.71
N HIS A 274 -1.33 -33.69 -8.11
CA HIS A 274 -0.32 -33.17 -7.18
C HIS A 274 -0.52 -31.71 -6.79
N SER A 275 -1.40 -30.99 -7.50
CA SER A 275 -1.68 -29.58 -7.17
C SER A 275 -2.55 -29.47 -5.92
N ARG A 276 -2.02 -28.81 -4.90
CA ARG A 276 -2.75 -28.50 -3.64
C ARG A 276 -3.45 -27.14 -3.69
N ASN A 277 -3.49 -26.49 -4.83
CA ASN A 277 -4.06 -25.15 -4.97
C ASN A 277 -5.54 -25.22 -5.36
N ALA A 278 -6.42 -24.57 -4.59
CA ALA A 278 -7.86 -24.53 -4.85
C ALA A 278 -8.18 -24.02 -6.25
N PHE A 279 -7.44 -23.02 -6.74
CA PHE A 279 -7.63 -22.47 -8.07
C PHE A 279 -7.46 -23.51 -9.20
N PHE A 280 -6.48 -24.41 -9.08
CA PHE A 280 -6.29 -25.48 -10.08
C PHE A 280 -7.33 -26.59 -9.94
N LYS A 281 -7.88 -26.80 -8.74
CA LYS A 281 -9.04 -27.71 -8.58
C LYS A 281 -10.28 -27.13 -9.24
N ASP A 282 -10.55 -25.84 -9.07
CA ASP A 282 -11.66 -25.15 -9.73
C ASP A 282 -11.49 -25.18 -11.24
N ALA A 283 -10.27 -24.97 -11.75
CA ALA A 283 -9.96 -25.10 -13.16
C ALA A 283 -10.22 -26.54 -13.68
N LYS A 284 -9.76 -27.55 -12.93
CA LYS A 284 -10.01 -28.97 -13.27
C LYS A 284 -11.49 -29.27 -13.33
N ASN A 285 -12.25 -28.91 -12.30
CA ASN A 285 -13.69 -29.11 -12.25
C ASN A 285 -14.39 -28.43 -13.44
N PHE A 286 -14.01 -27.19 -13.76
CA PHE A 286 -14.54 -26.48 -14.92
C PHE A 286 -14.26 -27.19 -16.23
N PHE A 287 -13.05 -27.74 -16.42
CA PHE A 287 -12.69 -28.49 -17.63
C PHE A 287 -13.41 -29.82 -17.71
N ASP A 288 -13.56 -30.55 -16.61
CA ASP A 288 -14.25 -31.82 -16.54
C ASP A 288 -15.75 -31.65 -16.83
N GLU A 289 -16.43 -30.72 -16.15
CA GLU A 289 -17.87 -30.45 -16.34
C GLU A 289 -18.23 -30.06 -17.77
N ARG A 290 -17.31 -29.45 -18.51
CA ARG A 290 -17.52 -28.96 -19.88
C ARG A 290 -16.85 -29.81 -20.94
N ASN A 291 -16.35 -30.99 -20.56
CA ASN A 291 -15.72 -31.97 -21.44
C ASN A 291 -14.50 -31.43 -22.23
N TYR A 292 -13.73 -30.50 -21.62
CA TYR A 292 -12.46 -30.02 -22.19
C TYR A 292 -11.30 -30.98 -21.92
N THR A 293 -11.34 -31.71 -20.80
CA THR A 293 -10.25 -32.56 -20.29
C THR A 293 -9.68 -33.52 -21.32
N PRO A 294 -10.47 -34.23 -22.16
CA PRO A 294 -9.91 -35.18 -23.13
C PRO A 294 -8.98 -34.54 -24.17
N ASN A 295 -9.21 -33.28 -24.51
CA ASN A 295 -8.45 -32.55 -25.52
C ASN A 295 -7.58 -31.44 -24.95
N LEU A 296 -7.46 -31.36 -23.63
CA LEU A 296 -6.83 -30.21 -22.95
C LEU A 296 -5.37 -30.03 -23.36
N ALA A 297 -4.61 -31.12 -23.52
CA ALA A 297 -3.22 -31.05 -23.99
C ALA A 297 -3.13 -30.41 -25.38
N ALA A 298 -3.97 -30.85 -26.32
CA ALA A 298 -4.01 -30.29 -27.68
C ALA A 298 -4.46 -28.82 -27.70
N PHE A 299 -5.39 -28.42 -26.83
CA PHE A 299 -5.78 -27.03 -26.66
C PHE A 299 -4.60 -26.17 -26.17
N LEU A 300 -3.84 -26.64 -25.18
CA LEU A 300 -2.67 -25.92 -24.66
C LEU A 300 -1.57 -25.80 -25.72
N GLN A 301 -1.26 -26.88 -26.43
CA GLN A 301 -0.28 -26.91 -27.52
C GLN A 301 -0.63 -25.91 -28.61
N THR A 302 -1.86 -25.87 -29.06
CA THR A 302 -2.32 -24.93 -30.11
C THR A 302 -2.34 -23.51 -29.61
N LYS A 303 -2.80 -23.29 -28.37
CA LYS A 303 -3.03 -21.93 -27.81
C LYS A 303 -1.76 -21.19 -27.50
N PHE A 304 -0.70 -21.88 -27.12
CA PHE A 304 0.57 -21.33 -26.69
C PHE A 304 1.75 -21.59 -27.64
N GLN A 305 1.45 -22.06 -28.87
CA GLN A 305 2.46 -22.35 -29.90
C GLN A 305 3.41 -21.16 -30.18
N LYS A 306 4.55 -21.43 -30.80
CA LYS A 306 5.61 -20.47 -31.09
C LYS A 306 5.14 -19.18 -31.78
N SER A 307 4.12 -19.25 -32.65
CA SER A 307 3.59 -18.09 -33.37
C SER A 307 2.98 -17.00 -32.45
N VAL A 308 2.50 -17.36 -31.25
CA VAL A 308 1.89 -16.44 -30.28
C VAL A 308 2.86 -15.96 -29.20
N GLN A 309 4.14 -16.34 -29.31
CA GLN A 309 5.19 -15.98 -28.36
C GLN A 309 5.99 -14.76 -28.87
N ILE A 310 6.61 -14.05 -27.95
CA ILE A 310 7.57 -12.97 -28.21
C ILE A 310 8.67 -13.01 -27.16
N ASN A 311 9.94 -12.81 -27.59
CA ASN A 311 11.08 -12.67 -26.71
C ASN A 311 11.67 -11.27 -26.83
N THR A 312 11.64 -10.48 -25.75
CA THR A 312 12.09 -9.08 -25.74
C THR A 312 13.59 -8.92 -25.95
N ASN A 313 14.37 -9.97 -25.93
CA ASN A 313 15.83 -9.95 -26.01
C ASN A 313 16.36 -10.40 -27.38
N ASN A 314 15.48 -10.56 -28.36
CA ASN A 314 15.87 -10.87 -29.73
C ASN A 314 16.09 -9.57 -30.52
N GLU A 315 17.34 -9.19 -30.78
CA GLU A 315 17.71 -7.92 -31.45
C GLU A 315 17.08 -7.76 -32.86
N LYS A 316 16.88 -8.85 -33.57
CA LYS A 316 16.28 -8.82 -34.92
C LYS A 316 14.78 -8.51 -34.93
N GLU A 317 14.11 -8.63 -33.78
CA GLU A 317 12.68 -8.40 -33.62
C GLU A 317 12.36 -7.15 -32.78
N LEU A 318 13.37 -6.39 -32.35
CA LEU A 318 13.25 -5.40 -31.26
C LEU A 318 12.26 -4.28 -31.60
N GLU A 319 12.30 -3.68 -32.79
CA GLU A 319 11.40 -2.57 -33.13
C GLU A 319 9.96 -3.03 -33.37
N LYS A 320 9.76 -4.06 -34.18
CA LYS A 320 8.44 -4.66 -34.38
C LYS A 320 7.92 -5.34 -33.09
N GLY A 321 8.84 -5.92 -32.30
CA GLY A 321 8.54 -6.55 -31.04
C GLY A 321 8.02 -5.58 -29.99
N MET A 322 8.56 -4.38 -29.88
CA MET A 322 8.08 -3.36 -28.92
C MET A 322 6.68 -2.84 -29.27
N LEU A 323 6.37 -2.68 -30.56
CA LEU A 323 5.01 -2.34 -30.98
C LEU A 323 4.01 -3.43 -30.60
N LEU A 324 4.35 -4.70 -30.84
CA LEU A 324 3.51 -5.83 -30.47
C LEU A 324 3.37 -5.99 -28.95
N LEU A 325 4.43 -5.70 -28.18
CA LEU A 325 4.38 -5.73 -26.72
C LEU A 325 3.47 -4.64 -26.13
N ASN A 326 3.42 -3.47 -26.74
CA ASN A 326 2.59 -2.35 -26.29
C ASN A 326 1.12 -2.47 -26.74
N SER A 327 0.84 -3.36 -27.70
CA SER A 327 -0.49 -3.61 -28.26
C SER A 327 -1.05 -5.00 -27.90
N LEU A 328 -0.56 -5.64 -26.81
CA LEU A 328 -1.04 -6.98 -26.41
C LEU A 328 -2.54 -7.03 -26.09
N GLU A 329 -3.15 -5.90 -25.78
CA GLU A 329 -4.59 -5.75 -25.55
C GLU A 329 -5.40 -5.75 -26.85
N ASP A 330 -4.78 -5.42 -27.97
CA ASP A 330 -5.46 -5.30 -29.25
C ASP A 330 -5.93 -6.68 -29.73
N ARG A 331 -7.12 -6.71 -30.31
CA ARG A 331 -7.76 -7.91 -30.81
C ARG A 331 -6.94 -8.58 -31.90
N ASP A 332 -6.35 -7.81 -32.79
CA ASP A 332 -5.61 -8.30 -33.95
C ASP A 332 -4.17 -8.73 -33.63
N ASN A 333 -3.70 -8.44 -32.42
CA ASN A 333 -2.40 -8.89 -31.96
C ASN A 333 -2.47 -10.34 -31.46
N PRO A 334 -1.85 -11.33 -32.15
CA PRO A 334 -1.92 -12.73 -31.75
C PRO A 334 -1.06 -13.08 -30.53
N LYS A 335 -0.17 -12.16 -30.08
CA LYS A 335 0.80 -12.45 -29.03
C LYS A 335 0.12 -12.55 -27.67
N ARG A 336 0.54 -13.56 -26.89
CA ARG A 336 0.01 -13.83 -25.56
C ARG A 336 1.03 -14.40 -24.56
N VAL A 337 2.22 -14.78 -25.02
CA VAL A 337 3.32 -15.26 -24.20
C VAL A 337 4.53 -14.38 -24.40
N VAL A 338 5.05 -13.83 -23.33
CA VAL A 338 6.19 -12.91 -23.32
C VAL A 338 7.33 -13.51 -22.54
N PHE A 339 8.51 -13.63 -23.17
CA PHE A 339 9.77 -13.96 -22.49
C PHE A 339 10.58 -12.67 -22.31
N SER A 340 10.98 -12.38 -21.07
CA SER A 340 11.71 -11.15 -20.77
C SER A 340 12.68 -11.35 -19.60
N VAL A 341 13.63 -10.41 -19.51
CA VAL A 341 14.51 -10.25 -18.34
C VAL A 341 14.05 -9.02 -17.55
N ASP A 342 14.76 -7.91 -17.61
CA ASP A 342 14.45 -6.68 -16.84
C ASP A 342 13.86 -5.54 -17.71
N LYS A 343 13.75 -5.70 -19.04
CA LYS A 343 13.34 -4.64 -19.97
C LYS A 343 11.90 -4.10 -19.76
N LEU A 344 11.04 -4.91 -19.11
CA LEU A 344 9.64 -4.57 -18.87
C LEU A 344 9.39 -3.87 -17.51
N ASN A 345 10.46 -3.59 -16.77
CA ASN A 345 10.34 -2.95 -15.46
C ASN A 345 9.95 -1.47 -15.55
N GLU A 346 10.20 -0.80 -16.69
CA GLU A 346 9.85 0.61 -16.90
C GLU A 346 9.19 0.82 -18.28
N GLY A 347 8.17 1.67 -18.32
CA GLY A 347 7.50 2.08 -19.55
C GLY A 347 6.52 1.07 -20.17
N TRP A 348 6.49 -0.20 -19.73
CA TRP A 348 5.53 -1.18 -20.21
C TRP A 348 4.18 -1.02 -19.51
N ASP A 349 3.13 -0.93 -20.33
CA ASP A 349 1.78 -0.55 -19.90
C ASP A 349 0.73 -1.45 -20.56
N VAL A 350 0.51 -2.63 -19.97
CA VAL A 350 -0.40 -3.65 -20.49
C VAL A 350 -1.31 -4.14 -19.37
N LEU A 351 -2.63 -4.13 -19.61
CA LEU A 351 -3.63 -4.49 -18.62
C LEU A 351 -3.97 -5.99 -18.63
N ASN A 352 -3.80 -6.66 -19.76
CA ASN A 352 -4.14 -8.08 -19.92
C ASN A 352 -3.03 -9.07 -19.49
N LEU A 353 -2.08 -8.62 -18.66
CA LEU A 353 -1.13 -9.51 -17.97
C LEU A 353 -1.84 -10.16 -16.77
N PHE A 354 -1.96 -11.49 -16.80
CA PHE A 354 -2.65 -12.25 -15.77
C PHE A 354 -1.76 -13.27 -15.05
N ASP A 355 -0.64 -13.66 -15.66
CA ASP A 355 0.27 -14.63 -15.09
C ASP A 355 1.71 -14.16 -15.23
N ILE A 356 2.43 -14.07 -14.11
CA ILE A 356 3.86 -13.77 -14.05
C ILE A 356 4.57 -14.99 -13.51
N VAL A 357 5.48 -15.57 -14.29
CA VAL A 357 6.21 -16.79 -13.96
C VAL A 357 7.66 -16.49 -13.71
N ARG A 358 8.10 -16.65 -12.48
CA ARG A 358 9.53 -16.54 -12.13
C ARG A 358 10.23 -17.84 -12.49
N LEU A 359 11.17 -17.76 -13.44
CA LEU A 359 11.92 -18.94 -13.91
C LEU A 359 13.15 -19.25 -13.07
N LYS A 360 13.64 -18.27 -12.30
CA LYS A 360 14.78 -18.45 -11.39
C LYS A 360 14.39 -19.23 -10.12
N ASN A 361 15.20 -20.21 -9.74
CA ASN A 361 14.98 -21.01 -8.53
C ASN A 361 15.61 -20.41 -7.26
N LYS A 362 16.72 -19.63 -7.40
CA LYS A 362 17.38 -18.99 -6.27
C LYS A 362 16.75 -17.64 -5.97
N ALA A 363 16.61 -17.32 -4.69
CA ALA A 363 16.03 -16.06 -4.21
C ALA A 363 17.11 -15.14 -3.64
N ASN A 364 17.05 -13.84 -4.01
CA ASN A 364 17.88 -12.79 -3.45
C ASN A 364 16.98 -11.62 -3.00
N LYS A 365 17.35 -10.89 -1.94
CA LYS A 365 16.61 -9.70 -1.46
C LYS A 365 16.35 -8.65 -2.53
N LYS A 366 17.28 -8.44 -3.47
CA LYS A 366 17.12 -7.47 -4.56
C LYS A 366 16.06 -7.88 -5.58
N ASP A 367 15.88 -9.20 -5.77
CA ASP A 367 14.90 -9.74 -6.72
C ASP A 367 13.46 -9.44 -6.25
N THR A 368 13.19 -9.53 -4.94
CA THR A 368 11.85 -9.30 -4.39
C THR A 368 11.34 -7.88 -4.62
N THR A 369 12.22 -6.88 -4.62
CA THR A 369 11.84 -5.49 -4.92
C THR A 369 11.49 -5.31 -6.39
N LYS A 370 12.31 -5.87 -7.29
CA LYS A 370 12.04 -5.84 -8.74
C LYS A 370 10.77 -6.59 -9.10
N ASP A 371 10.55 -7.75 -8.48
CA ASP A 371 9.36 -8.56 -8.69
C ASP A 371 8.11 -7.85 -8.16
N ALA A 372 8.18 -7.19 -6.99
CA ALA A 372 7.08 -6.39 -6.46
C ALA A 372 6.70 -5.21 -7.39
N GLN A 373 7.70 -4.53 -7.98
CA GLN A 373 7.45 -3.47 -8.97
C GLN A 373 6.79 -4.00 -10.24
N LEU A 374 7.25 -5.15 -10.75
CA LEU A 374 6.67 -5.81 -11.93
C LEU A 374 5.23 -6.26 -11.66
N ILE A 375 4.99 -6.89 -10.51
CA ILE A 375 3.65 -7.29 -10.05
C ILE A 375 2.74 -6.06 -9.94
N GLY A 376 3.22 -4.95 -9.37
CA GLY A 376 2.47 -3.70 -9.26
C GLY A 376 2.02 -3.15 -10.62
N ARG A 377 2.82 -3.30 -11.68
CA ARG A 377 2.43 -2.94 -13.05
C ARG A 377 1.40 -3.90 -13.63
N GLY A 378 1.60 -5.22 -13.45
CA GLY A 378 0.66 -6.25 -13.93
C GLY A 378 -0.66 -6.27 -13.15
N ALA A 379 -0.65 -5.75 -11.92
CA ALA A 379 -1.83 -5.74 -11.05
C ALA A 379 -2.94 -4.77 -11.51
N ARG A 380 -2.68 -3.87 -12.46
CA ARG A 380 -3.72 -2.96 -12.96
C ARG A 380 -4.90 -3.75 -13.53
N TYR A 381 -6.10 -3.26 -13.22
CA TYR A 381 -7.32 -3.93 -13.64
C TYR A 381 -7.47 -3.96 -15.16
N TYR A 382 -7.87 -5.09 -15.70
CA TYR A 382 -8.24 -5.26 -17.10
C TYR A 382 -9.76 -5.13 -17.22
N PRO A 383 -10.27 -4.04 -17.81
CA PRO A 383 -11.71 -3.81 -17.89
C PRO A 383 -12.37 -4.71 -18.93
N PHE A 384 -13.55 -5.22 -18.60
CA PHE A 384 -14.39 -6.00 -19.49
C PHE A 384 -15.88 -5.75 -19.22
N SER A 385 -16.70 -5.90 -20.25
CA SER A 385 -18.15 -5.75 -20.15
C SER A 385 -18.77 -6.98 -19.49
N TYR A 386 -19.62 -6.75 -18.50
CA TYR A 386 -20.36 -7.82 -17.81
C TYR A 386 -21.65 -7.22 -17.18
N ASN A 387 -22.80 -7.88 -17.38
CA ASN A 387 -24.09 -7.52 -16.74
C ASN A 387 -24.43 -6.02 -16.76
N GLY A 388 -24.22 -5.34 -17.89
CA GLY A 388 -24.59 -3.93 -18.08
C GLY A 388 -23.49 -2.92 -17.71
N PHE A 389 -22.37 -3.34 -17.11
CA PHE A 389 -21.21 -2.47 -16.94
C PHE A 389 -20.54 -2.23 -18.30
N LYS A 390 -20.54 -0.96 -18.73
CA LYS A 390 -20.02 -0.49 -20.02
C LYS A 390 -18.96 0.59 -19.83
N PRO A 391 -18.18 0.94 -20.83
CA PRO A 391 -17.12 1.95 -20.72
C PRO A 391 -17.52 3.35 -20.23
N ASN A 392 -18.81 3.66 -20.20
CA ASN A 392 -19.34 4.94 -19.72
C ASN A 392 -19.59 4.99 -18.19
N CYS A 393 -19.33 3.90 -17.46
CA CYS A 393 -19.46 3.87 -16.00
C CYS A 393 -18.12 3.51 -15.33
N ILE A 394 -17.89 4.00 -14.12
CA ILE A 394 -16.64 3.79 -13.38
C ILE A 394 -16.47 2.33 -12.97
N GLU A 395 -17.54 1.63 -12.69
CA GLU A 395 -17.56 0.22 -12.31
C GLU A 395 -17.01 -0.70 -13.42
N PHE A 396 -17.06 -0.25 -14.68
CA PHE A 396 -16.43 -0.97 -15.79
C PHE A 396 -14.93 -1.12 -15.59
N TYR A 397 -14.28 -0.13 -14.97
CA TYR A 397 -12.84 -0.08 -14.72
C TYR A 397 -12.42 -0.63 -13.36
N GLN A 398 -13.36 -1.12 -12.55
CA GLN A 398 -13.13 -1.63 -11.20
C GLN A 398 -13.42 -3.14 -11.10
N ARG A 399 -12.80 -3.81 -10.12
CA ARG A 399 -13.15 -5.19 -9.79
C ARG A 399 -14.62 -5.28 -9.37
N LYS A 400 -15.30 -6.29 -9.90
CA LYS A 400 -16.75 -6.48 -9.78
C LYS A 400 -17.13 -7.60 -8.82
N PHE A 401 -16.22 -8.58 -8.65
CA PHE A 401 -16.57 -9.83 -7.97
C PHE A 401 -15.96 -9.89 -6.56
N GLU A 402 -16.74 -10.42 -5.64
CA GLU A 402 -16.23 -10.84 -4.33
C GLU A 402 -15.34 -12.09 -4.49
N LEU A 403 -14.40 -12.30 -3.56
CA LEU A 403 -13.42 -13.37 -3.65
C LEU A 403 -14.04 -14.77 -3.67
N SER A 404 -15.24 -14.95 -3.09
CA SER A 404 -16.00 -16.20 -3.10
C SER A 404 -16.71 -16.49 -4.42
N ASN A 405 -16.80 -15.51 -5.33
CA ASN A 405 -17.43 -15.69 -6.62
C ASN A 405 -16.44 -16.37 -7.58
N PRO A 406 -16.82 -17.48 -8.29
CA PRO A 406 -15.95 -18.13 -9.26
C PRO A 406 -15.40 -17.20 -10.34
N LEU A 407 -16.16 -16.16 -10.74
CA LEU A 407 -15.72 -15.16 -11.71
C LEU A 407 -14.62 -14.23 -11.18
N SER A 408 -14.31 -14.26 -9.87
CA SER A 408 -13.16 -13.56 -9.32
C SER A 408 -11.82 -14.05 -9.94
N ALA A 409 -11.82 -15.24 -10.54
CA ALA A 409 -10.70 -15.75 -11.33
C ALA A 409 -10.34 -14.85 -12.52
N LEU A 410 -11.30 -14.09 -13.08
CA LEU A 410 -11.08 -13.12 -14.16
C LEU A 410 -10.46 -11.79 -13.67
N GLU A 411 -10.36 -11.60 -12.37
CA GLU A 411 -9.88 -10.37 -11.73
C GLU A 411 -8.63 -10.60 -10.88
N ARG A 412 -7.88 -11.68 -11.19
CA ARG A 412 -6.67 -12.03 -10.43
C ARG A 412 -5.42 -12.04 -11.29
N LEU A 413 -4.33 -11.59 -10.70
CA LEU A 413 -2.97 -11.75 -11.21
C LEU A 413 -2.29 -12.86 -10.43
N ASP A 414 -1.81 -13.88 -11.13
CA ASP A 414 -1.11 -15.01 -10.54
C ASP A 414 0.41 -14.88 -10.69
N TYR A 415 1.11 -14.93 -9.54
CA TYR A 415 2.55 -14.94 -9.49
C TYR A 415 3.06 -16.35 -9.19
N HIS A 416 3.67 -16.99 -10.18
CA HIS A 416 4.16 -18.36 -10.11
C HIS A 416 5.63 -18.40 -9.71
N ALA A 417 5.95 -19.07 -8.60
CA ALA A 417 7.32 -19.21 -8.11
C ALA A 417 7.54 -20.56 -7.42
N VAL A 418 8.78 -20.99 -7.29
CA VAL A 418 9.14 -22.10 -6.40
C VAL A 418 8.87 -21.68 -4.97
N TYR A 419 8.30 -22.60 -4.18
CA TYR A 419 8.06 -22.32 -2.76
C TYR A 419 9.35 -22.02 -2.01
N ASN A 420 9.39 -20.84 -1.45
CA ASN A 420 10.44 -20.37 -0.53
C ASN A 420 9.78 -19.40 0.44
N SER A 421 9.65 -19.81 1.69
CA SER A 421 8.93 -19.05 2.72
C SER A 421 9.53 -17.67 2.96
N GLU A 422 10.86 -17.56 3.00
CA GLU A 422 11.56 -16.28 3.20
C GLU A 422 11.36 -15.33 2.02
N PHE A 423 11.45 -15.84 0.79
CA PHE A 423 11.23 -15.05 -0.42
C PHE A 423 9.79 -14.54 -0.49
N ILE A 424 8.79 -15.40 -0.22
CA ILE A 424 7.37 -15.03 -0.25
C ILE A 424 7.07 -14.00 0.84
N ALA A 425 7.61 -14.16 2.06
CA ALA A 425 7.44 -13.19 3.13
C ALA A 425 8.03 -11.82 2.77
N GLN A 426 9.24 -11.79 2.17
CA GLN A 426 9.85 -10.54 1.71
C GLN A 426 9.09 -9.91 0.55
N LEU A 427 8.61 -10.71 -0.40
CA LEU A 427 7.77 -10.24 -1.51
C LEU A 427 6.46 -9.64 -0.98
N LYS A 428 5.81 -10.31 -0.04
CA LYS A 428 4.61 -9.81 0.64
C LYS A 428 4.85 -8.47 1.32
N ASN A 429 5.95 -8.34 2.07
CA ASN A 429 6.32 -7.07 2.70
C ASN A 429 6.57 -5.96 1.67
N ASN A 430 7.27 -6.25 0.58
CA ASN A 430 7.54 -5.28 -0.48
C ASN A 430 6.24 -4.85 -1.18
N LEU A 431 5.31 -5.76 -1.43
CA LEU A 431 4.00 -5.45 -1.99
C LEU A 431 3.15 -4.64 -1.00
N GLN A 432 3.16 -4.97 0.28
CA GLN A 432 2.48 -4.19 1.32
C GLN A 432 3.02 -2.75 1.41
N ASN A 433 4.33 -2.57 1.27
CA ASN A 433 4.94 -1.24 1.21
C ASN A 433 4.48 -0.44 -0.02
N LEU A 434 4.13 -1.13 -1.11
CA LEU A 434 3.51 -0.53 -2.30
C LEU A 434 1.97 -0.35 -2.14
N GLY A 435 1.39 -0.81 -1.04
CA GLY A 435 -0.05 -0.77 -0.79
C GLY A 435 -0.85 -1.90 -1.44
N LEU A 436 -0.19 -2.96 -1.88
CA LEU A 436 -0.80 -4.14 -2.49
C LEU A 436 -0.82 -5.33 -1.51
N GLY A 437 -1.93 -6.08 -1.51
CA GLY A 437 -2.03 -7.34 -0.79
C GLY A 437 -1.55 -8.52 -1.65
N LEU A 438 -0.85 -9.48 -1.06
CA LEU A 438 -0.56 -10.77 -1.66
C LEU A 438 -1.42 -11.83 -0.97
N ILE A 439 -2.25 -12.52 -1.74
CA ILE A 439 -3.09 -13.61 -1.27
C ILE A 439 -2.32 -14.92 -1.51
N ASP A 440 -2.09 -15.69 -0.46
CA ASP A 440 -1.51 -17.01 -0.59
C ASP A 440 -2.54 -17.94 -1.26
N GLY A 441 -2.20 -18.44 -2.43
CA GLY A 441 -3.01 -19.39 -3.19
C GLY A 441 -3.02 -20.82 -2.62
N LYS A 442 -2.45 -21.02 -1.43
CA LYS A 442 -2.59 -22.28 -0.70
C LYS A 442 -4.08 -22.52 -0.46
N GLU A 443 -4.51 -23.76 -0.63
CA GLU A 443 -5.82 -24.17 -0.14
C GLU A 443 -6.04 -23.50 1.23
N ASN A 444 -7.16 -22.82 1.39
CA ASN A 444 -7.78 -22.81 2.70
C ASN A 444 -8.02 -24.30 2.96
N LYS A 445 -7.06 -24.98 3.64
CA LYS A 445 -7.34 -26.29 4.22
C LYS A 445 -8.66 -26.08 4.92
N GLU A 446 -9.67 -26.83 4.56
CA GLU A 446 -10.97 -26.76 5.20
C GLU A 446 -10.69 -26.65 6.68
N LYS A 447 -11.10 -25.53 7.27
CA LYS A 447 -10.87 -25.34 8.69
C LYS A 447 -11.65 -26.44 9.37
N GLN A 448 -10.94 -27.46 9.82
CA GLN A 448 -11.55 -28.52 10.60
C GLN A 448 -11.96 -27.92 11.93
N THR A 449 -13.19 -28.13 12.30
CA THR A 449 -13.68 -27.76 13.62
C THR A 449 -13.39 -28.91 14.55
N ILE A 450 -12.41 -28.73 15.43
CA ILE A 450 -11.95 -29.73 16.38
C ILE A 450 -12.53 -29.40 17.75
N PRO A 451 -13.28 -30.30 18.38
CA PRO A 451 -13.78 -30.10 19.73
C PRO A 451 -12.60 -30.07 20.70
N LEU A 452 -12.53 -29.06 21.56
CA LEU A 452 -11.50 -28.91 22.57
C LEU A 452 -11.92 -29.55 23.88
N THR A 453 -11.07 -30.42 24.42
CA THR A 453 -11.28 -31.03 25.74
C THR A 453 -10.34 -30.40 26.76
N PRO A 454 -10.87 -29.74 27.82
CA PRO A 454 -10.03 -29.12 28.82
C PRO A 454 -9.31 -30.17 29.66
N THR A 455 -8.05 -29.95 29.95
CA THR A 455 -7.21 -30.81 30.81
C THR A 455 -7.46 -30.59 32.31
N LYS A 456 -8.03 -29.44 32.66
CA LYS A 456 -8.34 -29.02 34.04
C LYS A 456 -9.82 -28.72 34.19
N ARG A 457 -10.34 -28.93 35.40
CA ARG A 457 -11.78 -28.80 35.71
C ARG A 457 -12.10 -27.67 36.69
N PHE A 458 -11.15 -26.81 37.02
CA PHE A 458 -11.44 -25.65 37.88
C PHE A 458 -11.93 -24.47 37.03
N LYS A 459 -12.63 -23.53 37.68
CA LYS A 459 -13.15 -22.33 37.01
C LYS A 459 -12.03 -21.35 36.70
N CYS A 460 -11.93 -20.94 35.43
CA CYS A 460 -10.99 -19.95 34.96
C CYS A 460 -11.70 -18.59 34.87
N TYR A 461 -11.10 -17.54 35.40
CA TYR A 461 -11.67 -16.19 35.38
C TYR A 461 -10.76 -15.23 34.63
N TYR A 462 -11.34 -14.27 33.90
CA TYR A 462 -10.58 -13.27 33.15
C TYR A 462 -11.22 -11.88 33.20
N ALA A 463 -10.44 -10.86 32.90
CA ALA A 463 -10.92 -9.51 32.77
C ALA A 463 -11.46 -9.27 31.35
N SER A 464 -12.60 -8.61 31.24
CA SER A 464 -13.22 -8.24 29.97
C SER A 464 -13.79 -6.83 30.06
N ASN A 465 -13.85 -6.14 28.95
CA ASN A 465 -14.61 -4.91 28.79
C ASN A 465 -15.16 -4.77 27.38
N THR A 466 -16.04 -3.81 27.18
CA THR A 466 -16.68 -3.60 25.90
C THR A 466 -16.28 -2.24 25.32
N LYS A 467 -16.15 -2.22 24.00
CA LYS A 467 -15.93 -1.00 23.22
C LYS A 467 -17.20 -0.68 22.43
N ASN A 468 -17.91 0.36 22.83
CA ASN A 468 -19.15 0.78 22.19
C ASN A 468 -18.94 2.10 21.42
N LYS A 469 -19.49 2.19 20.21
CA LYS A 469 -19.52 3.47 19.48
C LYS A 469 -20.44 4.42 20.23
N ASN A 470 -19.91 5.57 20.62
CA ASN A 470 -20.72 6.60 21.26
C ASN A 470 -21.72 7.21 20.28
N LYS A 471 -22.96 6.76 20.31
CA LYS A 471 -24.05 7.20 19.41
C LYS A 471 -24.42 8.67 19.61
N ASN A 472 -24.15 9.26 20.77
CA ASN A 472 -24.56 10.62 21.12
C ASN A 472 -23.66 11.72 20.51
N LEU A 473 -22.44 11.38 20.07
CA LEU A 473 -21.52 12.31 19.41
C LEU A 473 -21.91 12.62 17.95
N PHE A 474 -22.74 11.80 17.34
CA PHE A 474 -23.19 11.99 15.94
C PHE A 474 -24.28 13.06 15.78
N THR A 475 -24.75 13.68 16.85
CA THR A 475 -25.80 14.70 16.82
C THR A 475 -25.28 16.14 16.90
N LYS A 476 -24.01 16.36 17.25
CA LYS A 476 -23.43 17.71 17.33
C LYS A 476 -22.99 18.22 15.96
N ASP A 477 -23.27 19.50 15.71
CA ASP A 477 -22.81 20.21 14.52
C ASP A 477 -21.31 20.40 14.60
N TYR A 478 -20.54 19.80 13.68
CA TYR A 478 -19.06 19.82 13.64
C TYR A 478 -18.46 21.19 13.37
N THR A 479 -19.27 22.14 12.91
CA THR A 479 -18.82 23.50 12.72
C THR A 479 -18.44 24.17 14.03
N ASP A 480 -19.03 23.76 15.15
CA ASP A 480 -18.80 24.40 16.44
C ASP A 480 -17.43 24.09 17.07
N PRO A 481 -16.94 22.85 17.16
CA PRO A 481 -15.60 22.60 17.69
C PRO A 481 -14.49 23.22 16.83
N VAL A 482 -14.62 23.19 15.51
CA VAL A 482 -13.68 23.82 14.58
C VAL A 482 -13.72 25.32 14.73
N ARG A 483 -14.92 25.92 14.85
CA ARG A 483 -15.11 27.35 15.09
C ARG A 483 -14.49 27.79 16.43
N VAL A 484 -14.80 27.07 17.51
CA VAL A 484 -14.26 27.37 18.86
C VAL A 484 -12.73 27.28 18.84
N LYS A 485 -12.17 26.24 18.24
CA LYS A 485 -10.71 26.07 18.14
C LYS A 485 -10.07 27.20 17.34
N LEU A 486 -10.66 27.61 16.23
CA LEU A 486 -10.16 28.71 15.40
C LEU A 486 -10.27 30.07 16.12
N GLN A 487 -11.35 30.32 16.84
CA GLN A 487 -11.53 31.57 17.59
C GLN A 487 -10.53 31.68 18.74
N SER A 488 -10.11 30.59 19.35
CA SER A 488 -9.07 30.57 20.40
C SER A 488 -7.65 30.48 19.83
N LEU A 489 -7.47 30.24 18.53
CA LEU A 489 -6.17 30.12 17.90
C LEU A 489 -5.57 31.52 17.64
N HIS A 490 -4.38 31.73 18.14
CA HIS A 490 -3.56 32.91 17.85
C HIS A 490 -2.47 32.51 16.86
N VAL A 491 -2.58 33.00 15.63
CA VAL A 491 -1.63 32.72 14.56
C VAL A 491 -0.45 33.65 14.65
N PRO A 492 0.79 33.15 14.87
CA PRO A 492 1.96 33.99 14.99
C PRO A 492 2.28 34.73 13.67
N LEU A 493 3.14 35.71 13.70
CA LEU A 493 3.58 36.45 12.53
C LEU A 493 4.45 35.55 11.63
N PHE A 494 4.02 35.34 10.40
CA PHE A 494 4.82 34.72 9.34
C PHE A 494 5.30 35.78 8.35
N ALA A 495 6.63 35.83 8.11
CA ALA A 495 7.25 36.73 7.17
C ALA A 495 8.09 35.98 6.13
N PHE A 496 8.28 36.58 4.96
CA PHE A 496 9.11 36.03 3.87
C PHE A 496 10.61 36.12 4.27
N GLY A 497 11.37 35.06 3.93
CA GLY A 497 12.83 35.03 4.08
C GLY A 497 13.36 34.75 5.51
N VAL A 498 12.50 34.58 6.50
CA VAL A 498 12.92 34.15 7.83
C VAL A 498 13.03 32.61 7.81
N ARG A 499 14.28 32.06 7.73
CA ARG A 499 14.52 30.65 8.04
C ARG A 499 14.03 30.41 9.46
N GLU A 500 13.34 29.29 9.68
CA GLU A 500 12.97 28.80 11.01
C GLU A 500 14.23 28.62 11.88
N LYS A 501 14.80 29.69 12.43
CA LYS A 501 15.38 29.58 13.74
C LYS A 501 14.18 29.46 14.67
N LYS A 502 14.14 28.40 15.46
CA LYS A 502 13.34 28.38 16.68
C LYS A 502 13.69 29.69 17.39
N VAL A 503 12.90 30.70 17.16
CA VAL A 503 12.87 31.84 18.09
C VAL A 503 12.11 31.21 19.24
N ASP A 504 12.83 30.82 20.28
CA ASP A 504 12.28 30.65 21.61
C ASP A 504 11.71 32.01 21.96
N PHE A 505 10.46 32.25 21.57
CA PHE A 505 9.66 33.28 22.21
C PHE A 505 9.47 32.78 23.63
N LYS A 506 10.31 33.28 24.54
CA LYS A 506 9.99 33.31 25.96
C LYS A 506 8.52 33.67 26.07
N GLU A 507 7.82 32.95 26.92
CA GLU A 507 6.41 33.18 27.30
C GLU A 507 6.16 34.63 27.71
N GLU A 508 6.16 35.54 26.75
CA GLU A 508 5.72 36.91 26.96
C GLU A 508 4.26 36.98 26.51
N ASN A 509 3.41 36.93 27.53
CA ASN A 509 2.01 37.37 27.54
C ASN A 509 1.00 36.54 26.70
N LYS A 510 0.68 35.35 27.17
CA LYS A 510 -0.63 34.74 26.95
C LYS A 510 -1.72 35.62 27.60
N GLY A 511 -2.15 36.69 26.93
CA GLY A 511 -3.25 37.50 27.44
C GLY A 511 -3.39 38.90 26.84
N ASP A 512 -2.42 39.38 26.10
CA ASP A 512 -2.49 40.72 25.52
C ASP A 512 -3.19 40.71 24.15
N THR A 513 -4.50 40.95 24.15
CA THR A 513 -5.38 41.03 22.97
C THR A 513 -5.01 42.17 22.00
N THR A 514 -4.11 43.06 22.37
CA THR A 514 -3.71 44.24 21.57
C THR A 514 -2.85 43.89 20.35
N TYR A 515 -2.28 42.69 20.29
CA TYR A 515 -1.41 42.28 19.20
C TYR A 515 -2.09 41.42 18.14
N TYR A 516 -3.34 41.01 18.32
CA TYR A 516 -4.06 40.11 17.40
C TYR A 516 -5.35 40.72 16.89
N ILE A 517 -5.63 40.50 15.61
CA ILE A 517 -6.84 41.01 14.95
C ILE A 517 -7.58 39.81 14.35
N LEU A 518 -8.89 39.76 14.58
CA LEU A 518 -9.77 38.71 14.05
C LEU A 518 -10.00 38.91 12.55
N HIS A 519 -9.53 37.97 11.73
CA HIS A 519 -9.75 37.96 10.28
C HIS A 519 -10.43 36.67 9.82
N THR A 520 -11.19 36.79 8.74
CA THR A 520 -11.79 35.65 8.05
C THR A 520 -10.73 34.89 7.27
N LEU A 521 -10.79 33.56 7.28
CA LEU A 521 -9.85 32.70 6.58
C LEU A 521 -9.93 32.77 5.06
N ASN A 522 -10.95 33.41 4.49
CA ASN A 522 -11.05 33.69 3.05
C ASN A 522 -9.93 34.61 2.51
N LYS A 523 -9.18 35.29 3.39
CA LYS A 523 -7.96 36.01 3.00
C LYS A 523 -6.84 35.08 2.50
N ILE A 524 -6.92 33.78 2.82
CA ILE A 524 -6.03 32.75 2.33
C ILE A 524 -6.76 32.01 1.22
N PRO A 525 -6.31 32.07 -0.04
CA PRO A 525 -6.95 31.38 -1.15
C PRO A 525 -7.04 29.86 -0.94
N ILE A 526 -8.07 29.24 -1.49
CA ILE A 526 -8.44 27.83 -1.27
C ILE A 526 -7.32 26.86 -1.63
N ASN A 527 -6.55 27.15 -2.68
CA ASN A 527 -5.42 26.34 -3.13
C ASN A 527 -4.34 26.14 -2.03
N TYR A 528 -4.13 27.10 -1.14
CA TYR A 528 -3.19 26.95 -0.03
C TYR A 528 -3.75 26.01 1.05
N PHE A 529 -5.04 26.06 1.35
CA PHE A 529 -5.68 25.10 2.24
C PHE A 529 -5.71 23.69 1.65
N LEU A 530 -5.95 23.53 0.34
CA LEU A 530 -5.84 22.24 -0.34
C LEU A 530 -4.45 21.64 -0.16
N LYS A 531 -3.43 22.47 -0.37
CA LYS A 531 -2.03 22.08 -0.20
C LYS A 531 -1.73 21.75 1.26
N ALA A 532 -2.23 22.52 2.20
CA ALA A 532 -2.07 22.26 3.64
C ALA A 532 -2.73 20.94 4.08
N LEU A 533 -3.93 20.62 3.59
CA LEU A 533 -4.59 19.33 3.84
C LEU A 533 -3.75 18.15 3.32
N ASN A 534 -3.15 18.29 2.14
CA ASN A 534 -2.28 17.26 1.57
C ASN A 534 -0.97 17.10 2.37
N VAL A 535 -0.33 18.21 2.75
CA VAL A 535 0.89 18.22 3.59
C VAL A 535 0.66 17.54 4.94
N LYS A 536 -0.57 17.66 5.49
CA LYS A 536 -0.93 17.07 6.79
C LYS A 536 -1.62 15.70 6.65
N ASN A 537 -1.62 15.10 5.47
CA ASN A 537 -2.21 13.79 5.17
C ASN A 537 -3.70 13.69 5.54
N LEU A 538 -4.45 14.78 5.34
CA LEU A 538 -5.89 14.80 5.49
C LEU A 538 -6.55 14.59 4.11
N ASP A 539 -6.79 13.33 3.77
CA ASP A 539 -7.44 12.95 2.53
C ASP A 539 -8.96 13.21 2.56
N PHE A 540 -9.59 13.12 1.39
CA PHE A 540 -11.03 13.32 1.26
C PHE A 540 -11.84 12.28 2.04
N LYS A 541 -11.40 11.02 2.04
CA LYS A 541 -12.07 9.92 2.73
C LYS A 541 -12.07 10.14 4.25
N THR A 542 -10.95 10.61 4.78
CA THR A 542 -10.79 10.99 6.19
C THR A 542 -11.73 12.14 6.57
N LEU A 543 -11.75 13.21 5.77
CA LEU A 543 -12.65 14.34 5.98
C LEU A 543 -14.13 13.92 5.84
N LYS A 544 -14.47 13.09 4.86
CA LYS A 544 -15.86 12.58 4.67
C LYS A 544 -16.30 11.69 5.82
N LYS A 545 -15.40 10.91 6.42
CA LYS A 545 -15.69 10.13 7.62
C LYS A 545 -15.96 11.03 8.83
N ALA A 546 -15.13 12.07 9.03
CA ALA A 546 -15.29 13.01 10.12
C ALA A 546 -16.60 13.83 10.00
N PHE A 547 -17.01 14.18 8.79
CA PHE A 547 -18.17 15.03 8.49
C PHE A 547 -19.29 14.25 7.78
N LYS A 548 -19.66 13.08 8.28
CA LYS A 548 -20.62 12.17 7.64
C LYS A 548 -22.01 12.79 7.30
N LYS A 549 -22.47 13.76 8.09
CA LYS A 549 -23.76 14.42 7.92
C LYS A 549 -23.72 15.60 6.96
N HIS A 550 -22.56 16.02 6.51
CA HIS A 550 -22.37 17.21 5.71
C HIS A 550 -22.23 16.88 4.23
N ALA A 551 -22.92 17.63 3.39
CA ALA A 551 -22.89 17.44 1.94
C ALA A 551 -21.71 18.23 1.34
N PHE A 552 -20.62 17.54 1.02
CA PHE A 552 -19.55 18.03 0.14
C PHE A 552 -19.00 16.85 -0.65
N ASN A 553 -18.62 17.11 -1.89
CA ASN A 553 -18.22 16.06 -2.85
C ASN A 553 -16.71 16.04 -3.11
N ASN A 554 -15.99 17.05 -2.64
CA ASN A 554 -14.54 17.17 -2.80
C ASN A 554 -13.95 18.08 -1.72
N LYS A 555 -12.60 18.13 -1.64
CA LYS A 555 -11.87 18.97 -0.67
C LYS A 555 -12.09 20.47 -0.89
N VAL A 556 -12.35 20.91 -2.12
CA VAL A 556 -12.62 22.33 -2.44
C VAL A 556 -13.93 22.76 -1.80
N GLU A 557 -14.97 21.98 -1.96
CA GLU A 557 -16.27 22.25 -1.32
C GLU A 557 -16.15 22.23 0.20
N PHE A 558 -15.40 21.26 0.75
CA PHE A 558 -15.11 21.20 2.19
C PHE A 558 -14.48 22.50 2.69
N ILE A 559 -13.44 22.99 2.02
CA ILE A 559 -12.76 24.23 2.41
C ILE A 559 -13.69 25.43 2.29
N LYS A 560 -14.45 25.54 1.18
CA LYS A 560 -15.40 26.63 0.95
C LYS A 560 -16.49 26.70 2.03
N GLN A 561 -17.00 25.56 2.45
CA GLN A 561 -18.13 25.50 3.37
C GLN A 561 -17.70 25.54 4.84
N TYR A 562 -16.57 24.90 5.20
CA TYR A 562 -16.24 24.62 6.60
C TYR A 562 -14.95 25.29 7.10
N ILE A 563 -14.10 25.83 6.21
CA ILE A 563 -12.85 26.47 6.60
C ILE A 563 -12.88 27.97 6.26
N SER A 564 -13.03 28.32 4.99
CA SER A 564 -12.90 29.71 4.51
C SER A 564 -13.86 30.71 5.17
N PRO A 565 -15.11 30.38 5.55
CA PRO A 565 -16.00 31.35 6.21
C PRO A 565 -15.65 31.63 7.66
N LEU A 566 -14.83 30.78 8.28
CA LEU A 566 -14.47 30.90 9.69
C LEU A 566 -13.45 32.03 9.93
N LYS A 567 -13.33 32.46 11.19
CA LYS A 567 -12.44 33.52 11.62
C LYS A 567 -11.40 32.98 12.61
N THR A 568 -10.19 33.55 12.56
CA THR A 568 -9.13 33.29 13.54
C THR A 568 -8.36 34.57 13.83
N ASN A 569 -7.59 34.61 14.94
CA ASN A 569 -6.80 35.75 15.35
C ASN A 569 -5.44 35.67 14.67
N PHE A 570 -5.15 36.64 13.81
CA PHE A 570 -3.84 36.83 13.21
C PHE A 570 -3.08 37.97 13.91
N HIS A 571 -1.76 37.86 13.94
CA HIS A 571 -0.92 38.96 14.41
C HIS A 571 -1.23 40.23 13.59
N LYS A 572 -1.32 41.40 14.24
CA LYS A 572 -1.73 42.65 13.59
C LYS A 572 -0.91 43.08 12.37
N ASN A 573 0.36 42.68 12.33
CA ASN A 573 1.28 42.97 11.24
C ASN A 573 1.31 41.85 10.15
N GLN A 574 0.41 40.86 10.22
CA GLN A 574 0.38 39.77 9.25
C GLN A 574 -0.06 40.30 7.87
N LYS A 575 0.83 40.14 6.87
CA LYS A 575 0.54 40.38 5.45
C LYS A 575 0.08 39.12 4.77
N PHE A 576 -0.79 39.27 3.77
CA PHE A 576 -1.39 38.17 2.98
C PHE A 576 -1.05 38.29 1.48
N ASP A 577 0.09 38.89 1.17
CA ASP A 577 0.53 39.25 -0.19
C ASP A 577 1.63 38.35 -0.74
N ASN A 578 2.12 37.39 0.05
CA ASN A 578 3.21 36.51 -0.37
C ASN A 578 2.78 35.04 -0.35
N ASN A 579 3.03 34.31 -1.43
CA ASN A 579 2.63 32.91 -1.63
C ASN A 579 3.23 31.94 -0.59
N GLU A 580 4.48 32.13 -0.21
CA GLU A 580 5.15 31.30 0.83
C GLU A 580 4.51 31.53 2.20
N VAL A 581 4.23 32.80 2.53
CA VAL A 581 3.57 33.17 3.78
C VAL A 581 2.15 32.63 3.85
N LEU A 582 1.38 32.73 2.75
CA LEU A 582 0.02 32.16 2.66
C LEU A 582 0.02 30.64 2.88
N LEU A 583 1.01 29.94 2.31
CA LEU A 583 1.14 28.49 2.52
C LEU A 583 1.49 28.16 3.97
N LYS A 584 2.44 28.87 4.58
CA LYS A 584 2.82 28.67 5.98
C LYS A 584 1.63 28.92 6.92
N LEU A 585 0.85 29.96 6.68
CA LEU A 585 -0.38 30.26 7.42
C LEU A 585 -1.40 29.12 7.29
N ALA A 586 -1.69 28.66 6.07
CA ALA A 586 -2.63 27.57 5.83
C ALA A 586 -2.17 26.27 6.53
N VAL A 587 -0.89 25.94 6.43
CA VAL A 587 -0.31 24.73 7.06
C VAL A 587 -0.40 24.82 8.58
N TYR A 588 -0.06 25.96 9.17
CA TYR A 588 -0.17 26.19 10.62
C TYR A 588 -1.62 26.05 11.12
N ILE A 589 -2.57 26.63 10.40
CA ILE A 589 -4.00 26.54 10.75
C ILE A 589 -4.48 25.09 10.68
N ILE A 590 -4.19 24.38 9.59
CA ILE A 590 -4.60 22.97 9.42
C ILE A 590 -3.93 22.07 10.44
N GLU A 591 -2.66 22.31 10.79
CA GLU A 591 -1.97 21.57 11.87
C GLU A 591 -2.70 21.67 13.20
N ASN A 592 -3.06 22.89 13.60
CA ASN A 592 -3.79 23.14 14.85
C ASN A 592 -5.23 22.61 14.83
N LEU A 593 -5.83 22.47 13.63
CA LEU A 593 -7.14 21.86 13.44
C LEU A 593 -7.08 20.33 13.31
N LYS A 594 -5.94 19.76 12.93
CA LYS A 594 -5.80 18.32 12.63
C LYS A 594 -6.36 17.46 13.74
N ASP A 595 -5.98 17.72 14.97
CA ASP A 595 -6.46 16.98 16.13
C ASP A 595 -7.96 17.14 16.34
N THR A 596 -8.50 18.34 16.10
CA THR A 596 -9.94 18.60 16.19
C THR A 596 -10.69 17.87 15.09
N LEU A 597 -10.12 17.83 13.86
CA LEU A 597 -10.69 17.14 12.72
C LEU A 597 -10.58 15.60 12.82
N LEU A 598 -9.56 15.09 13.53
CA LEU A 598 -9.30 13.65 13.69
C LEU A 598 -9.82 13.09 15.02
N LYS A 599 -9.85 13.87 16.11
CA LYS A 599 -10.31 13.42 17.45
C LYS A 599 -11.75 12.93 17.48
N GLU A 600 -12.51 13.16 16.43
CA GLU A 600 -13.89 12.74 16.31
C GLU A 600 -14.11 11.57 15.34
N GLN A 601 -13.01 11.01 14.80
CA GLN A 601 -13.06 9.69 14.18
C GLN A 601 -13.21 8.65 15.30
N ASP A 602 -14.43 8.16 15.48
CA ASP A 602 -14.71 7.05 16.37
C ASP A 602 -14.34 7.30 17.85
N LYS A 603 -15.01 8.22 18.54
CA LYS A 603 -15.04 8.17 20.01
C LYS A 603 -15.80 6.91 20.39
N TYR A 604 -15.08 6.01 20.98
CA TYR A 604 -15.62 4.84 21.60
C TYR A 604 -15.72 5.09 23.11
N ASP A 605 -16.79 4.64 23.70
CA ASP A 605 -16.84 4.47 25.16
C ASP A 605 -16.34 3.06 25.47
N VAL A 606 -15.33 2.98 26.30
CA VAL A 606 -14.81 1.71 26.81
C VAL A 606 -15.30 1.55 28.23
N SER A 607 -16.00 0.44 28.50
CA SER A 607 -16.51 0.15 29.84
C SER A 607 -15.35 -0.15 30.82
N ALA A 608 -15.63 -0.06 32.11
CA ALA A 608 -14.73 -0.59 33.12
C ALA A 608 -14.50 -2.10 32.90
N LEU A 609 -13.37 -2.59 33.42
CA LEU A 609 -13.07 -4.02 33.40
C LEU A 609 -14.08 -4.79 34.25
N GLU A 610 -14.64 -5.83 33.67
CA GLU A 610 -15.57 -6.75 34.32
C GLU A 610 -14.95 -8.13 34.46
N LEU A 611 -15.26 -8.82 35.55
CA LEU A 611 -14.86 -10.19 35.78
C LEU A 611 -15.81 -11.13 35.05
N LYS A 612 -15.24 -12.04 34.23
CA LYS A 612 -16.00 -13.08 33.54
C LYS A 612 -15.38 -14.46 33.79
N GLU A 613 -16.21 -15.47 33.76
CA GLU A 613 -15.79 -16.88 33.79
C GLU A 613 -15.49 -17.31 32.33
N PHE A 614 -14.34 -17.92 32.12
CA PHE A 614 -13.98 -18.53 30.85
C PHE A 614 -14.59 -19.92 30.78
N GLU A 615 -15.58 -20.08 29.91
CA GLU A 615 -16.21 -21.39 29.74
C GLU A 615 -15.25 -22.32 29.00
N THR A 616 -14.82 -23.39 29.68
CA THR A 616 -13.84 -24.35 29.17
C THR A 616 -14.47 -25.53 28.43
N HIS A 617 -15.76 -25.76 28.59
CA HIS A 617 -16.50 -26.85 27.95
C HIS A 617 -17.20 -26.37 26.68
N ASN A 618 -17.56 -27.30 25.79
CA ASN A 618 -18.26 -27.02 24.53
C ASN A 618 -17.50 -26.07 23.60
N ARG A 619 -16.18 -26.08 23.67
CA ARG A 619 -15.33 -25.28 22.79
C ARG A 619 -14.84 -26.06 21.59
N SER A 620 -14.61 -25.36 20.51
CA SER A 620 -14.01 -25.91 19.32
C SER A 620 -12.98 -24.94 18.74
N LEU A 621 -11.93 -25.50 18.17
CA LEU A 621 -10.88 -24.80 17.45
C LEU A 621 -11.12 -24.96 15.95
N SER A 622 -11.21 -23.86 15.21
CA SER A 622 -11.24 -23.87 13.76
C SER A 622 -9.83 -23.59 13.23
N ALA A 623 -9.13 -24.61 12.75
CA ALA A 623 -7.76 -24.52 12.28
C ALA A 623 -7.53 -25.29 10.99
N SER A 624 -6.65 -24.77 10.13
CA SER A 624 -6.17 -25.46 8.93
C SER A 624 -5.04 -26.46 9.24
N GLU A 625 -4.27 -26.19 10.29
CA GLU A 625 -3.17 -27.04 10.79
C GLU A 625 -3.13 -26.98 12.31
N LEU A 626 -2.91 -28.13 12.92
CA LEU A 626 -2.63 -28.23 14.34
C LEU A 626 -1.12 -28.29 14.57
N GLU A 627 -0.69 -27.83 15.75
CA GLU A 627 0.68 -28.03 16.20
C GLU A 627 0.89 -29.51 16.57
N LYS A 628 1.93 -30.13 16.01
CA LYS A 628 2.25 -31.55 16.24
C LYS A 628 3.56 -31.76 16.98
N ASP A 629 4.42 -30.75 16.99
CA ASP A 629 5.81 -30.86 17.43
C ASP A 629 6.06 -30.34 18.85
N ILE A 630 5.00 -30.10 19.63
CA ILE A 630 5.14 -29.71 21.02
C ILE A 630 4.92 -30.93 21.92
N PRO A 631 5.76 -31.13 22.97
CA PRO A 631 5.45 -32.08 24.03
C PRO A 631 4.07 -31.78 24.62
N LEU A 632 3.26 -32.83 24.83
CA LEU A 632 1.93 -32.68 25.41
C LEU A 632 2.10 -32.29 26.92
N TYR A 633 2.22 -30.97 27.17
CA TYR A 633 2.31 -30.45 28.51
C TYR A 633 0.96 -30.62 29.24
N GLU A 634 0.95 -31.29 30.41
CA GLU A 634 -0.24 -31.54 31.23
C GLU A 634 -0.87 -30.26 31.79
N TRP A 635 -0.11 -29.19 31.85
CA TRP A 635 -0.55 -27.88 32.33
C TRP A 635 -1.18 -26.99 31.23
N LEU A 636 -1.16 -27.37 29.97
CA LEU A 636 -1.94 -26.68 28.93
C LEU A 636 -3.44 -26.91 29.18
N LEU A 637 -4.24 -25.83 29.10
CA LEU A 637 -5.69 -25.93 29.27
C LEU A 637 -6.32 -26.79 28.16
N PHE A 638 -5.87 -26.64 26.93
CA PHE A 638 -6.24 -27.49 25.80
C PHE A 638 -4.98 -28.08 25.18
N LYS A 639 -5.04 -29.38 24.84
CA LYS A 639 -3.92 -30.09 24.20
C LYS A 639 -3.81 -29.74 22.71
N ASP A 640 -4.95 -29.50 22.05
CA ASP A 640 -4.99 -29.12 20.66
C ASP A 640 -4.85 -27.61 20.54
N MET A 641 -3.95 -27.14 19.69
CA MET A 641 -3.74 -25.74 19.39
C MET A 641 -3.38 -25.57 17.90
N ARG A 642 -3.60 -24.38 17.38
CA ARG A 642 -3.13 -24.03 16.04
C ARG A 642 -1.61 -24.10 15.98
N LYS A 643 -1.08 -24.35 14.78
CA LYS A 643 0.36 -24.29 14.53
C LYS A 643 0.92 -22.97 15.08
N LEU A 644 2.02 -23.04 15.80
CA LEU A 644 2.70 -21.87 16.36
C LEU A 644 3.19 -20.96 15.24
N ASP A 645 2.99 -19.67 15.42
CA ASP A 645 3.38 -18.66 14.41
C ASP A 645 4.89 -18.37 14.43
N SER A 646 5.59 -18.71 15.54
CA SER A 646 7.01 -18.43 15.72
C SER A 646 7.70 -19.41 16.66
N ASP A 647 9.03 -19.54 16.50
CA ASP A 647 9.90 -20.27 17.43
C ASP A 647 9.93 -19.61 18.82
N LEU A 648 9.57 -18.32 18.91
CA LEU A 648 9.49 -17.59 20.15
C LEU A 648 8.35 -18.10 21.05
N GLU A 649 7.17 -18.38 20.48
CA GLU A 649 6.07 -18.98 21.22
C GLU A 649 6.44 -20.38 21.73
N ARG A 650 7.19 -21.14 20.93
CA ARG A 650 7.73 -22.45 21.35
C ARG A 650 8.70 -22.34 22.51
N ALA A 651 9.59 -21.35 22.47
CA ALA A 651 10.52 -21.06 23.54
C ALA A 651 9.81 -20.61 24.84
N PHE A 652 8.72 -19.83 24.69
CA PHE A 652 7.87 -19.44 25.82
C PHE A 652 7.24 -20.66 26.52
N LEU A 653 6.69 -21.60 25.76
CA LEU A 653 6.13 -22.83 26.32
C LEU A 653 7.21 -23.68 27.04
N GLY A 654 8.42 -23.73 26.45
CA GLY A 654 9.60 -24.35 27.09
C GLY A 654 9.94 -23.68 28.41
N PHE A 655 9.99 -22.34 28.45
CA PHE A 655 10.26 -21.58 29.67
C PHE A 655 9.25 -21.87 30.78
N ILE A 656 7.95 -21.89 30.48
CA ILE A 656 6.91 -22.24 31.48
C ILE A 656 7.10 -23.65 31.98
N ASN A 657 7.47 -24.59 31.11
CA ASN A 657 7.71 -25.98 31.52
C ASN A 657 8.92 -26.11 32.48
N ASP A 658 10.00 -25.36 32.21
CA ASP A 658 11.21 -25.34 33.03
C ASP A 658 10.92 -24.74 34.44
N HIS A 659 9.89 -23.90 34.55
CA HIS A 659 9.46 -23.27 35.79
C HIS A 659 8.22 -23.93 36.41
N LYS A 660 7.85 -25.11 35.94
CA LYS A 660 6.65 -25.84 36.43
C LYS A 660 6.65 -26.04 37.94
N GLU A 661 7.78 -26.42 38.52
CA GLU A 661 7.88 -26.67 39.98
C GLU A 661 7.60 -25.42 40.83
N VAL A 662 7.97 -24.23 40.32
CA VAL A 662 7.69 -22.96 40.99
C VAL A 662 6.19 -22.69 41.00
N LEU A 663 5.52 -22.96 39.90
CA LEU A 663 4.07 -22.77 39.74
C LEU A 663 3.28 -23.82 40.56
N ASP A 664 3.76 -25.08 40.60
CA ASP A 664 3.18 -26.16 41.41
C ASP A 664 3.27 -25.87 42.91
N LYS A 665 4.31 -25.19 43.39
CA LYS A 665 4.43 -24.74 44.78
C LYS A 665 3.50 -23.57 45.12
N LYS A 666 3.39 -22.61 44.17
CA LYS A 666 2.60 -21.38 44.36
C LYS A 666 1.10 -21.61 44.35
N PHE A 667 0.63 -22.52 43.52
CA PHE A 667 -0.79 -22.69 43.24
C PHE A 667 -1.29 -24.11 43.53
N LYS A 668 -2.51 -24.22 44.03
CA LYS A 668 -3.19 -25.49 44.23
C LYS A 668 -3.44 -26.22 42.89
N GLU A 669 -3.82 -25.49 41.88
CA GLU A 669 -4.03 -25.95 40.51
C GLU A 669 -3.78 -24.77 39.55
N TRP A 670 -3.19 -25.04 38.43
CA TRP A 670 -2.96 -24.04 37.40
C TRP A 670 -2.94 -24.64 35.99
N CYS A 671 -3.17 -23.79 34.99
CA CYS A 671 -3.04 -24.10 33.57
C CYS A 671 -2.70 -22.85 32.76
N VAL A 672 -2.16 -23.06 31.57
CA VAL A 672 -1.93 -21.99 30.60
C VAL A 672 -2.81 -22.23 29.39
N LEU A 673 -3.52 -21.18 28.97
CA LEU A 673 -4.26 -21.12 27.72
C LEU A 673 -3.41 -20.39 26.69
N ARG A 674 -3.14 -21.00 25.52
CA ARG A 674 -2.76 -20.26 24.33
C ARG A 674 -4.01 -19.65 23.71
N ASN A 675 -3.97 -18.38 23.41
CA ASN A 675 -5.11 -17.68 22.81
C ASN A 675 -5.17 -17.91 21.30
N ASP A 676 -5.82 -18.95 20.88
CA ASP A 676 -6.08 -19.29 19.47
C ASP A 676 -7.23 -18.46 18.85
N HIS A 677 -7.22 -17.14 19.10
CA HIS A 677 -8.25 -16.17 18.67
C HIS A 677 -9.61 -16.33 19.34
N PHE A 678 -9.61 -16.63 20.64
CA PHE A 678 -10.82 -16.52 21.46
C PHE A 678 -11.17 -15.05 21.66
N THR A 679 -12.09 -14.54 20.82
CA THR A 679 -12.43 -13.11 20.71
C THR A 679 -12.92 -12.47 22.00
N GLU A 680 -13.49 -13.25 22.90
CA GLU A 680 -13.93 -12.81 24.23
C GLU A 680 -12.77 -12.40 25.15
N LEU A 681 -11.54 -12.93 24.90
CA LEU A 681 -10.35 -12.61 25.69
C LEU A 681 -9.71 -11.26 25.29
N LYS A 682 -10.26 -10.60 24.27
CA LYS A 682 -9.84 -9.28 23.87
C LYS A 682 -10.27 -8.23 24.89
N VAL A 683 -9.31 -7.42 25.31
CA VAL A 683 -9.50 -6.34 26.27
C VAL A 683 -9.17 -5.01 25.62
N PHE A 684 -9.93 -3.95 25.91
CA PHE A 684 -9.73 -2.62 25.33
C PHE A 684 -9.13 -1.67 26.35
N CYS A 685 -8.16 -0.85 25.93
CA CYS A 685 -7.57 0.16 26.79
C CYS A 685 -8.64 1.20 27.23
N ASN A 686 -8.86 1.31 28.52
CA ASN A 686 -9.83 2.25 29.13
C ASN A 686 -9.16 3.36 29.95
N ILE A 687 -7.85 3.57 29.77
CA ILE A 687 -7.13 4.66 30.45
C ILE A 687 -7.53 5.97 29.76
N GLU A 688 -8.24 6.82 30.49
CA GLU A 688 -8.58 8.18 30.01
C GLU A 688 -7.32 8.99 29.71
N ASN A 689 -7.33 9.70 28.58
CA ASN A 689 -6.21 10.48 28.05
C ASN A 689 -5.00 9.69 27.54
N SER A 690 -5.02 8.35 27.54
CA SER A 690 -4.00 7.57 26.86
C SER A 690 -4.12 7.76 25.34
N PRO A 691 -3.01 7.91 24.58
CA PRO A 691 -3.02 7.91 23.12
C PRO A 691 -3.53 6.57 22.55
N TYR A 692 -3.63 5.55 23.38
CA TYR A 692 -4.03 4.19 23.03
C TYR A 692 -5.46 3.85 23.51
N TYR A 693 -6.21 4.83 24.01
CA TYR A 693 -7.60 4.62 24.45
C TYR A 693 -8.43 3.90 23.38
N ALA A 694 -9.19 2.91 23.79
CA ALA A 694 -10.02 2.06 22.92
C ALA A 694 -9.25 1.16 21.91
N GLN A 695 -7.93 1.05 21.99
CA GLN A 695 -7.19 0.01 21.29
C GLN A 695 -7.41 -1.34 21.97
N GLY A 696 -7.62 -2.40 21.16
CA GLY A 696 -7.86 -3.75 21.65
C GLY A 696 -6.57 -4.54 21.74
N PHE A 697 -6.36 -5.20 22.88
CA PHE A 697 -5.27 -6.10 23.17
C PHE A 697 -5.80 -7.55 23.25
N GLU A 698 -5.16 -8.47 22.56
CA GLU A 698 -5.37 -9.90 22.64
C GLU A 698 -4.07 -10.53 23.13
N PRO A 699 -4.01 -11.05 24.38
CA PRO A 699 -2.81 -11.69 24.91
C PRO A 699 -2.54 -13.01 24.19
N ASP A 700 -1.26 -13.34 23.94
CA ASP A 700 -0.87 -14.62 23.32
C ASP A 700 -1.11 -15.79 24.27
N PHE A 701 -0.83 -15.59 25.58
CA PHE A 701 -0.97 -16.60 26.62
C PHE A 701 -1.65 -16.05 27.87
N ILE A 702 -2.44 -16.90 28.52
CA ILE A 702 -3.10 -16.57 29.80
C ILE A 702 -2.87 -17.73 30.77
N LEU A 703 -2.27 -17.45 31.91
CA LEU A 703 -2.19 -18.40 33.01
C LEU A 703 -3.40 -18.22 33.92
N PHE A 704 -4.14 -19.29 34.16
CA PHE A 704 -5.20 -19.38 35.16
C PHE A 704 -4.75 -20.28 36.30
N ALA A 705 -5.00 -19.84 37.53
CA ALA A 705 -4.65 -20.63 38.68
C ALA A 705 -5.67 -20.51 39.83
N ARG A 706 -5.74 -21.54 40.62
CA ARG A 706 -6.47 -21.59 41.90
C ARG A 706 -5.46 -21.43 43.02
N THR A 707 -5.67 -20.44 43.87
CA THR A 707 -4.82 -20.16 45.01
C THR A 707 -5.14 -21.08 46.18
N HIS A 708 -4.25 -21.16 47.16
CA HIS A 708 -4.48 -21.87 48.42
C HIS A 708 -5.45 -21.12 49.35
N SER A 709 -5.61 -19.81 49.16
CA SER A 709 -6.52 -18.97 49.95
C SER A 709 -7.92 -18.94 49.34
N ASP A 710 -8.94 -19.11 50.19
CA ASP A 710 -10.34 -19.01 49.80
C ASP A 710 -10.85 -17.55 49.65
N GLU A 711 -10.01 -16.56 49.96
CA GLU A 711 -10.33 -15.13 49.78
C GLU A 711 -10.38 -14.72 48.31
N PHE A 712 -9.67 -15.47 47.44
CA PHE A 712 -9.61 -15.18 45.99
C PHE A 712 -10.49 -16.16 45.22
N LEU A 713 -11.09 -15.68 44.14
CA LEU A 713 -11.75 -16.53 43.15
C LEU A 713 -10.74 -17.33 42.33
N GLY A 714 -9.57 -16.76 42.12
CA GLY A 714 -8.47 -17.33 41.38
C GLY A 714 -7.38 -16.29 41.12
N PHE A 715 -6.39 -16.71 40.38
CA PHE A 715 -5.29 -15.88 39.87
C PHE A 715 -5.27 -15.96 38.35
N THR A 716 -5.05 -14.82 37.68
CA THR A 716 -4.96 -14.75 36.22
C THR A 716 -3.79 -13.88 35.83
N CYS A 717 -2.92 -14.39 34.93
CA CYS A 717 -1.77 -13.66 34.46
C CYS A 717 -1.77 -13.62 32.92
N TYR A 718 -1.69 -12.41 32.35
CA TYR A 718 -1.59 -12.16 30.92
C TYR A 718 -0.13 -12.07 30.49
N MET A 719 0.22 -12.76 29.40
CA MET A 719 1.57 -12.85 28.89
C MET A 719 1.57 -12.73 27.36
N GLU A 720 2.58 -12.05 26.82
CA GLU A 720 2.74 -11.79 25.39
C GLU A 720 4.18 -12.13 24.97
N ALA A 721 4.34 -12.90 23.89
CA ALA A 721 5.63 -13.20 23.30
C ALA A 721 5.91 -12.24 22.15
N LYS A 722 7.03 -11.50 22.18
CA LYS A 722 7.31 -10.46 21.20
C LYS A 722 8.74 -10.52 20.66
N GLY A 723 8.90 -10.48 19.33
CA GLY A 723 10.23 -10.39 18.74
C GLY A 723 10.87 -9.02 19.02
N GLU A 724 12.17 -9.01 19.32
CA GLU A 724 12.98 -7.83 19.66
C GLU A 724 12.73 -6.62 18.73
N HIS A 725 12.64 -6.87 17.43
CA HIS A 725 12.42 -5.83 16.42
C HIS A 725 11.01 -5.18 16.45
N LEU A 726 10.07 -5.75 17.22
CA LEU A 726 8.69 -5.27 17.33
C LEU A 726 8.38 -4.60 18.69
N GLU A 727 9.30 -4.63 19.65
CA GLU A 727 9.12 -4.06 20.99
C GLU A 727 8.72 -2.58 20.93
N HIS A 728 9.45 -1.76 20.19
CA HIS A 728 9.17 -0.31 20.08
C HIS A 728 7.79 0.00 19.47
N PHE A 729 7.30 -0.82 18.55
CA PHE A 729 5.98 -0.63 17.93
C PHE A 729 4.82 -1.09 18.82
N SER A 730 5.12 -1.88 19.83
CA SER A 730 4.14 -2.53 20.71
C SER A 730 4.21 -2.07 22.17
N ALA A 731 5.03 -1.07 22.49
CA ALA A 731 5.25 -0.57 23.86
C ALA A 731 3.95 -0.22 24.60
N TRP A 732 2.89 0.21 23.91
CA TRP A 732 1.58 0.45 24.48
C TRP A 732 0.93 -0.79 25.10
N LYS A 733 1.26 -1.99 24.60
CA LYS A 733 0.76 -3.25 25.16
C LYS A 733 1.38 -3.54 26.52
N GLU A 734 2.64 -3.15 26.73
CA GLU A 734 3.26 -3.23 28.05
C GLU A 734 2.63 -2.29 29.07
N GLU A 735 2.32 -1.05 28.66
CA GLU A 735 1.57 -0.13 29.52
C GLU A 735 0.21 -0.73 29.90
N PHE A 736 -0.42 -1.39 28.94
CA PHE A 736 -1.69 -2.07 29.15
C PHE A 736 -1.56 -3.25 30.13
N LEU A 737 -0.54 -4.08 29.99
CA LEU A 737 -0.26 -5.19 30.91
C LEU A 737 0.00 -4.67 32.33
N LYS A 738 0.74 -3.59 32.51
CA LYS A 738 0.95 -2.91 33.79
C LYS A 738 -0.36 -2.37 34.39
N MET A 739 -1.29 -1.88 33.55
CA MET A 739 -2.60 -1.41 34.01
C MET A 739 -3.43 -2.55 34.61
N LEU A 740 -3.33 -3.75 34.08
CA LEU A 740 -4.09 -4.88 34.60
C LEU A 740 -3.74 -5.23 36.05
N GLU A 741 -2.48 -5.01 36.48
CA GLU A 741 -2.06 -5.23 37.89
C GLU A 741 -2.82 -4.38 38.92
N ASN A 742 -3.27 -3.20 38.51
CA ASN A 742 -3.94 -2.25 39.41
C ASN A 742 -5.48 -2.40 39.37
N ALA A 743 -6.00 -3.30 38.55
CA ALA A 743 -7.42 -3.51 38.38
C ALA A 743 -7.95 -4.45 39.48
N THR A 744 -8.77 -3.93 40.38
CA THR A 744 -9.45 -4.76 41.41
C THR A 744 -10.81 -5.20 40.88
N LEU A 745 -10.90 -6.46 40.49
CA LEU A 745 -12.16 -7.08 40.04
C LEU A 745 -12.76 -7.92 41.19
N LYS A 746 -14.04 -7.73 41.44
CA LYS A 746 -14.75 -8.39 42.52
C LYS A 746 -16.01 -9.09 42.05
N SER A 747 -16.32 -10.26 42.57
CA SER A 747 -17.59 -10.94 42.42
C SER A 747 -17.95 -11.65 43.73
N HIS A 748 -19.18 -11.43 44.24
CA HIS A 748 -19.69 -12.08 45.46
C HIS A 748 -18.74 -12.03 46.67
N ASN A 749 -18.15 -10.86 46.96
CA ASN A 749 -17.18 -10.62 48.05
C ASN A 749 -15.79 -11.29 47.87
N LYS A 750 -15.51 -11.96 46.77
CA LYS A 750 -14.19 -12.50 46.44
C LYS A 750 -13.50 -11.67 45.37
N LYS A 751 -12.18 -11.59 45.37
CA LYS A 751 -11.35 -10.83 44.43
C LYS A 751 -10.71 -11.77 43.42
N LEU A 752 -10.50 -11.34 42.21
CA LEU A 752 -9.58 -11.96 41.27
C LEU A 752 -8.22 -11.28 41.43
N ASP A 753 -7.17 -12.06 41.64
CA ASP A 753 -5.80 -11.57 41.56
C ASP A 753 -5.36 -11.55 40.09
N LEU A 754 -5.12 -10.35 39.56
CA LEU A 754 -4.85 -10.12 38.14
C LEU A 754 -3.45 -9.58 37.98
N LYS A 755 -2.69 -10.16 37.03
CA LYS A 755 -1.32 -9.79 36.71
C LYS A 755 -1.12 -9.68 35.21
N GLY A 756 -0.16 -8.86 34.80
CA GLY A 756 0.41 -8.81 33.46
C GLY A 756 1.92 -8.77 33.56
N LEU A 757 2.61 -9.57 32.76
CA LEU A 757 4.08 -9.57 32.73
C LEU A 757 4.61 -8.72 31.56
N PRO A 758 5.85 -8.20 31.66
CA PRO A 758 6.56 -7.63 30.51
C PRO A 758 6.60 -8.60 29.34
N PHE A 759 7.00 -8.14 28.16
CA PHE A 759 7.10 -9.03 27.00
C PHE A 759 8.14 -10.13 27.21
N PHE A 760 7.76 -11.36 26.84
CA PHE A 760 8.72 -12.42 26.68
C PHE A 760 9.47 -12.24 25.37
N THR A 761 10.76 -11.96 25.44
CA THR A 761 11.64 -11.78 24.28
C THR A 761 12.91 -12.60 24.42
N LEU A 762 13.54 -12.94 23.31
CA LEU A 762 14.81 -13.67 23.27
C LEU A 762 15.90 -12.78 22.67
N HIS A 763 16.99 -12.57 23.44
CA HIS A 763 18.21 -11.96 22.98
C HIS A 763 19.30 -13.04 22.86
N ASN A 764 19.73 -13.36 21.65
CA ASN A 764 20.70 -14.45 21.39
C ASN A 764 20.28 -15.78 22.06
N SER A 765 19.02 -16.16 21.93
CA SER A 765 18.42 -17.36 22.53
C SER A 765 18.34 -17.35 24.07
N VAL A 766 18.56 -16.23 24.73
CA VAL A 766 18.38 -16.06 26.19
C VAL A 766 17.14 -15.21 26.44
N VAL A 767 16.30 -15.63 27.41
CA VAL A 767 15.12 -14.88 27.83
C VAL A 767 15.54 -13.54 28.44
N ASN A 768 14.85 -12.47 28.08
CA ASN A 768 15.14 -11.13 28.58
C ASN A 768 15.00 -11.04 30.12
N GLY A 769 15.92 -10.30 30.75
CA GLY A 769 16.02 -10.20 32.20
C GLY A 769 14.82 -9.55 32.87
N GLU A 770 14.13 -8.62 32.16
CA GLU A 770 12.93 -7.96 32.70
C GLU A 770 11.78 -8.96 32.89
N PHE A 771 11.53 -9.80 31.89
CA PHE A 771 10.51 -10.85 32.00
C PHE A 771 10.85 -11.84 33.09
N THR A 772 12.09 -12.34 33.13
CA THR A 772 12.54 -13.33 34.15
C THR A 772 12.41 -12.75 35.54
N THR A 773 12.84 -11.50 35.75
CA THR A 773 12.73 -10.82 37.05
C THR A 773 11.26 -10.66 37.48
N ALA A 774 10.40 -10.20 36.58
CA ALA A 774 8.97 -10.03 36.85
C ALA A 774 8.26 -11.38 37.12
N PHE A 775 8.66 -12.41 36.37
CA PHE A 775 8.18 -13.78 36.59
C PHE A 775 8.56 -14.28 37.98
N ASP A 776 9.84 -14.15 38.38
CA ASP A 776 10.34 -14.55 39.66
C ASP A 776 9.66 -13.78 40.82
N GLN A 777 9.50 -12.47 40.71
CA GLN A 777 8.79 -11.65 41.69
C GLN A 777 7.31 -12.04 41.81
N THR A 778 6.69 -12.47 40.72
CA THR A 778 5.30 -12.84 40.69
C THR A 778 5.06 -14.25 41.24
N PHE A 779 5.94 -15.22 40.97
CA PHE A 779 5.69 -16.62 41.19
C PHE A 779 6.58 -17.28 42.28
N LYS A 780 7.80 -16.77 42.51
CA LYS A 780 8.63 -17.28 43.60
C LYS A 780 8.16 -16.70 44.94
N GLU A 781 8.05 -17.54 45.93
CA GLU A 781 7.85 -17.09 47.31
C GLU A 781 9.07 -16.28 47.75
N LYS A 782 8.85 -15.15 48.42
CA LYS A 782 9.95 -14.45 49.10
C LYS A 782 10.45 -15.41 50.19
N GLU A 783 11.69 -15.88 50.06
CA GLU A 783 12.37 -16.50 51.16
C GLU A 783 12.36 -15.51 52.32
N CYS A 784 11.62 -15.88 53.42
CA CYS A 784 11.59 -15.13 54.67
C CYS A 784 12.90 -15.28 55.41
#